data_8bc29da67989d5810d528ea40f08505f
#
_entry.id   8bc29da67989d5810d528ea40f08505f
#
_cell.length_a   1.000
_cell.length_b   1.000
_cell.length_c   1.000
_cell.angle_alpha   90.00
_cell.angle_beta   90.00
_cell.angle_gamma   90.00
#
_symmetry.space_group_name_H-M   'P 1'
#
loop_
_entity.id
_entity.type
_entity.pdbx_description
1 polymer ?
#
loop_
_entity_poly.entity_id
_entity_poly.type
_entity_poly.pdbx_seq_one_letter_code
_entity_poly.pdbx_strand_id
1 'polypeptide(L)'
;MWSVQGRQPLPTYDVRRARSLEEVRSTVTNQVNSPAGQRPGADEPAAGGTNGPGSVDDVDGPGGEAGARPVSGKEVRRLERVIIRFAGDSGDGMQLTGDRFTSETASFGNDLSTLPNFPAEIRAPAGTLPGVSSFQLHFADHDILTPGDAPNVLVAMNPAALKANIGDVPRGAEIIVNTDEFTKRAMAKVGYDASPLDDGSLDGYRVHQVPLTTLTVEALKEFDVGRKDAGRSKNMFALGLLSWMYNRPTEQTEHFLRTKFAKKPQVAQANIAAYRAGWNFGETTEDFAVSYEVAPATTAFPPGTYRNISGNLALAYGLIAASQQSELPLFLGSYPITPASDVLHELSRHKNFGVRTFQAEDEIAGIGAALGAAFGGALGVTTTSGPGVALKSETIGLAVSLELPLLVVDIQRGGPSTGLPTKTEQADLLQAMYGRNGEAPVPVIAPSTPADCFTAALEAARIALTYRTPVFLLSDGYLANGSEPWRVPELGELPDLRVQFTQVPNHRLDDGTEAFWPYKRDPQTLARPWAVPGTPGLEHRIGGIEKQDGTGNISYDPANHDLMVRTRQAKIDGIDVPDVVADDPDGRATTLVLGWGSTYGPVTAAVRRLRRDGQHIAQAHLRHLNPFPSNLGAVLGRYERVIIPEMNLGQLATLVRAEFLVDAHSYTQVNGMPFKAEQLATALKEASLDD
;
A
#
# COMPACT_ATOMS: atom_id res chain seq x y z
N MET A 1 27.18 -11.22 -43.60
CA MET A 1 27.96 -9.98 -43.88
C MET A 1 27.07 -8.80 -43.55
N TRP A 2 27.14 -8.31 -42.33
CA TRP A 2 26.60 -7.00 -41.92
C TRP A 2 27.66 -6.33 -41.08
N SER A 3 28.12 -5.16 -41.52
CA SER A 3 29.20 -4.37 -40.93
C SER A 3 28.73 -3.70 -39.63
N VAL A 4 29.50 -3.88 -38.57
CA VAL A 4 29.36 -3.13 -37.30
C VAL A 4 30.14 -1.82 -37.45
N GLN A 5 29.45 -0.69 -37.48
CA GLN A 5 30.04 0.63 -37.30
C GLN A 5 29.76 1.17 -35.91
N GLY A 6 30.84 1.53 -35.21
CA GLY A 6 30.89 2.65 -34.26
C GLY A 6 30.22 2.47 -32.92
N ARG A 7 30.83 1.76 -31.93
CA ARG A 7 30.53 1.93 -30.51
C ARG A 7 31.30 3.14 -29.98
N GLN A 8 30.57 4.17 -29.52
CA GLN A 8 31.11 5.17 -28.59
C GLN A 8 31.28 4.52 -27.22
N PRO A 9 32.34 4.83 -26.45
CA PRO A 9 32.52 4.33 -25.10
C PRO A 9 31.47 4.93 -24.18
N LEU A 10 30.91 4.09 -23.29
CA LEU A 10 30.01 4.51 -22.24
C LEU A 10 30.74 5.49 -21.30
N PRO A 11 30.09 6.57 -20.85
CA PRO A 11 30.72 7.53 -19.94
C PRO A 11 31.01 6.87 -18.60
N THR A 12 32.27 6.95 -18.15
CA THR A 12 32.72 6.65 -16.80
C THR A 12 32.07 7.64 -15.85
N TYR A 13 31.26 7.18 -14.91
CA TYR A 13 30.67 8.02 -13.87
C TYR A 13 31.63 8.14 -12.69
N ASP A 14 32.00 9.39 -12.40
CA ASP A 14 32.71 9.75 -11.16
C ASP A 14 31.73 9.72 -9.97
N VAL A 15 31.92 8.74 -9.09
CA VAL A 15 31.08 8.47 -7.90
C VAL A 15 31.18 9.58 -6.84
N ARG A 16 31.99 10.62 -7.04
CA ARG A 16 32.28 11.66 -6.03
C ARG A 16 31.36 12.89 -6.05
N ARG A 17 30.27 12.88 -6.79
CA ARG A 17 29.26 13.95 -6.74
C ARG A 17 27.91 13.46 -6.21
N ALA A 18 27.90 12.96 -4.98
CA ALA A 18 26.67 12.87 -4.21
C ALA A 18 26.37 14.25 -3.59
N ARG A 19 25.24 14.84 -3.94
CA ARG A 19 24.73 16.04 -3.30
C ARG A 19 24.41 15.73 -1.82
N SER A 20 24.64 16.68 -0.94
CA SER A 20 24.46 16.52 0.50
C SER A 20 23.01 16.20 0.87
N LEU A 21 22.80 15.50 1.98
CA LEU A 21 21.49 15.16 2.56
C LEU A 21 20.59 16.40 2.82
N GLU A 22 21.15 17.61 2.89
CA GLU A 22 20.39 18.86 3.00
C GLU A 22 19.59 19.20 1.72
N GLU A 23 20.09 18.86 0.53
CA GLU A 23 19.35 19.06 -0.72
C GLU A 23 18.15 18.11 -0.85
N VAL A 24 18.24 16.91 -0.25
CA VAL A 24 17.14 15.96 -0.17
C VAL A 24 16.00 16.51 0.72
N ARG A 25 16.37 17.14 1.83
CA ARG A 25 15.43 17.82 2.73
C ARG A 25 14.62 18.91 2.02
N SER A 26 15.30 19.73 1.20
CA SER A 26 14.65 20.82 0.48
C SER A 26 13.70 20.31 -0.64
N THR A 27 14.01 19.19 -1.26
CA THR A 27 13.22 18.64 -2.38
C THR A 27 11.93 17.98 -1.90
N VAL A 28 11.95 17.30 -0.76
CA VAL A 28 10.75 16.69 -0.17
C VAL A 28 9.81 17.76 0.42
N THR A 29 10.38 18.82 1.01
CA THR A 29 9.58 19.93 1.59
C THR A 29 9.06 20.89 0.52
N ASN A 30 9.78 21.11 -0.59
CA ASN A 30 9.40 22.05 -1.64
C ASN A 30 8.35 21.51 -2.64
N GLN A 31 8.07 20.21 -2.67
CA GLN A 31 6.93 19.68 -3.42
C GLN A 31 5.58 19.94 -2.72
N VAL A 32 5.60 20.33 -1.45
CA VAL A 32 4.41 20.69 -0.67
C VAL A 32 4.15 22.21 -0.69
N ASN A 33 5.18 23.07 -0.92
CA ASN A 33 5.06 24.53 -0.83
C ASN A 33 5.86 25.26 -1.92
N SER A 34 5.40 25.25 -3.16
CA SER A 34 5.92 26.22 -4.17
C SER A 34 4.80 27.06 -4.77
N PRO A 35 4.73 28.35 -4.43
CA PRO A 35 3.99 29.30 -5.26
C PRO A 35 4.84 29.76 -6.45
N ALA A 36 4.20 29.90 -7.60
CA ALA A 36 4.79 30.35 -8.85
C ALA A 36 5.29 31.81 -8.78
N GLY A 37 6.50 31.95 -9.25
CA GLY A 37 7.14 33.05 -9.94
C GLY A 37 6.85 34.51 -9.61
N GLN A 38 7.91 35.23 -9.14
CA GLN A 38 8.17 36.62 -9.54
C GLN A 38 9.66 36.84 -9.72
N ARG A 39 10.04 37.54 -10.80
CA ARG A 39 11.40 37.98 -11.11
C ARG A 39 11.72 39.33 -10.43
N PRO A 40 13.01 39.68 -10.27
CA PRO A 40 13.46 40.71 -9.35
C PRO A 40 13.53 42.12 -9.94
N GLY A 41 13.30 43.11 -9.09
CA GLY A 41 13.67 44.50 -9.31
C GLY A 41 14.41 45.03 -8.09
N ALA A 42 15.51 45.69 -8.36
CA ALA A 42 16.47 46.26 -7.39
C ALA A 42 15.94 47.50 -6.66
N ASP A 43 16.43 47.72 -5.46
CA ASP A 43 17.11 48.90 -4.93
C ASP A 43 16.85 49.11 -3.43
N GLU A 44 17.95 49.11 -2.66
CA GLU A 44 18.10 49.70 -1.33
C GLU A 44 18.20 51.26 -1.47
N PRO A 45 18.13 52.12 -0.39
CA PRO A 45 18.78 51.94 0.89
C PRO A 45 18.15 52.61 2.16
N ALA A 46 18.64 52.13 3.29
CA ALA A 46 19.14 52.80 4.50
C ALA A 46 18.24 53.60 5.48
N ALA A 47 18.54 53.29 6.73
CA ALA A 47 18.72 54.11 7.93
C ALA A 47 17.59 54.26 8.97
N GLY A 48 17.82 53.68 10.16
CA GLY A 48 18.22 54.45 11.35
C GLY A 48 17.16 54.57 12.44
N GLY A 49 17.49 54.17 13.66
CA GLY A 49 16.88 54.77 14.84
C GLY A 49 16.58 53.82 16.02
N THR A 50 17.49 53.90 16.96
CA THR A 50 17.54 53.42 18.34
C THR A 50 16.33 53.79 19.23
N ASN A 51 15.92 52.93 20.18
CA ASN A 51 15.96 53.06 21.64
C ASN A 51 15.02 52.07 22.35
N GLY A 52 15.49 51.35 23.36
CA GLY A 52 14.71 50.61 24.35
C GLY A 52 14.39 51.47 25.58
N PRO A 53 14.12 50.92 26.80
CA PRO A 53 13.29 49.77 27.15
C PRO A 53 12.12 50.18 28.07
N GLY A 54 11.09 49.36 28.23
CA GLY A 54 10.00 49.59 29.17
C GLY A 54 9.22 48.32 29.51
N SER A 55 9.09 48.11 30.79
CA SER A 55 8.61 47.02 31.62
C SER A 55 7.20 46.45 31.33
N VAL A 56 7.15 45.14 31.53
CA VAL A 56 6.09 44.32 32.23
C VAL A 56 4.67 44.86 32.21
N ASP A 57 3.77 44.04 31.63
CA ASP A 57 2.51 43.63 32.31
C ASP A 57 1.87 42.42 31.58
N ASP A 58 1.43 41.44 32.38
CA ASP A 58 0.68 40.26 32.00
C ASP A 58 -0.62 40.59 31.26
N VAL A 59 -0.86 39.97 30.12
CA VAL A 59 -2.24 39.75 29.60
C VAL A 59 -2.34 38.41 28.93
N ASP A 60 -3.24 37.60 29.46
CA ASP A 60 -3.76 36.34 28.91
C ASP A 60 -3.98 36.42 27.39
N GLY A 61 -3.34 35.50 26.65
CA GLY A 61 -3.61 35.27 25.25
C GLY A 61 -4.73 34.23 25.08
N PRO A 62 -5.80 34.52 24.35
CA PRO A 62 -6.82 33.51 24.09
C PRO A 62 -6.31 32.51 23.06
N GLY A 63 -6.41 31.20 23.43
CA GLY A 63 -6.28 30.11 22.50
C GLY A 63 -7.25 30.28 21.33
N GLY A 64 -6.73 30.42 20.12
CA GLY A 64 -7.52 30.50 18.92
C GLY A 64 -8.18 29.14 18.62
N GLU A 65 -9.41 28.96 19.07
CA GLU A 65 -10.32 27.98 18.48
C GLU A 65 -10.51 28.38 17.00
N ALA A 66 -10.04 27.52 16.10
CA ALA A 66 -10.43 27.57 14.70
C ALA A 66 -11.91 27.17 14.61
N GLY A 67 -12.79 28.08 14.98
CA GLY A 67 -14.22 27.91 14.90
C GLY A 67 -14.65 27.76 13.45
N ALA A 68 -15.14 26.59 13.08
CA ALA A 68 -15.92 26.39 11.89
C ALA A 68 -17.07 27.42 11.90
N ARG A 69 -17.20 28.21 10.82
CA ARG A 69 -18.31 29.14 10.67
C ARG A 69 -19.61 28.34 10.67
N PRO A 70 -20.63 28.72 11.47
CA PRO A 70 -21.90 28.03 11.41
C PRO A 70 -22.50 28.20 10.02
N VAL A 71 -22.72 27.06 9.34
CA VAL A 71 -23.45 26.97 8.09
C VAL A 71 -24.91 27.35 8.39
N SER A 72 -25.51 28.15 7.56
CA SER A 72 -26.80 28.82 7.75
C SER A 72 -27.92 27.85 8.16
N GLY A 73 -28.39 27.93 9.37
CA GLY A 73 -29.73 27.47 9.81
C GLY A 73 -30.03 25.97 9.82
N LYS A 74 -29.19 25.09 9.26
CA LYS A 74 -29.41 23.65 9.26
C LYS A 74 -28.83 22.98 10.51
N GLU A 75 -29.47 21.89 10.95
CA GLU A 75 -29.02 21.10 12.08
C GLU A 75 -27.66 20.44 11.77
N VAL A 76 -26.69 20.57 12.68
CA VAL A 76 -25.41 19.88 12.62
C VAL A 76 -25.40 18.76 13.64
N ARG A 77 -25.22 17.52 13.20
CA ARG A 77 -25.10 16.34 14.06
C ARG A 77 -23.66 15.86 14.14
N ARG A 78 -23.16 15.67 15.36
CA ARG A 78 -21.84 15.07 15.57
C ARG A 78 -21.92 13.55 15.49
N LEU A 79 -20.97 12.96 14.76
CA LEU A 79 -20.78 11.54 14.61
C LEU A 79 -19.34 11.18 15.00
N GLU A 80 -19.16 10.03 15.62
CA GLU A 80 -17.83 9.52 15.96
C GLU A 80 -17.13 8.95 14.72
N ARG A 81 -17.89 8.33 13.82
CA ARG A 81 -17.39 7.68 12.60
C ARG A 81 -18.42 7.64 11.48
N VAL A 82 -17.94 7.54 10.26
CA VAL A 82 -18.78 7.38 9.07
C VAL A 82 -18.11 6.45 8.08
N ILE A 83 -18.90 5.62 7.39
CA ILE A 83 -18.47 4.78 6.27
C ILE A 83 -19.31 5.18 5.06
N ILE A 84 -18.63 5.69 4.03
CA ILE A 84 -19.25 6.10 2.76
C ILE A 84 -18.79 5.15 1.66
N ARG A 85 -19.72 4.67 0.83
CA ARG A 85 -19.40 3.93 -0.38
C ARG A 85 -19.89 4.70 -1.61
N PHE A 86 -18.96 5.05 -2.48
CA PHE A 86 -19.21 5.60 -3.81
C PHE A 86 -19.27 4.44 -4.80
N ALA A 87 -20.31 4.35 -5.61
CA ALA A 87 -20.50 3.28 -6.58
C ALA A 87 -21.05 3.79 -7.92
N GLY A 88 -20.46 3.32 -9.01
CA GLY A 88 -20.82 3.69 -10.38
C GLY A 88 -20.12 2.81 -11.39
N ASP A 89 -20.24 3.13 -12.67
CA ASP A 89 -19.41 2.49 -13.70
C ASP A 89 -17.94 2.95 -13.60
N SER A 90 -17.03 2.17 -14.14
CA SER A 90 -15.60 2.51 -14.11
C SER A 90 -15.28 3.86 -14.79
N GLY A 91 -16.17 4.34 -15.69
CA GLY A 91 -16.10 5.65 -16.34
C GLY A 91 -16.71 6.81 -15.55
N ASP A 92 -17.43 6.55 -14.47
CA ASP A 92 -18.11 7.58 -13.66
C ASP A 92 -17.16 8.31 -12.69
N GLY A 93 -15.89 7.88 -12.60
CA GLY A 93 -14.86 8.55 -11.79
C GLY A 93 -14.96 8.32 -10.29
N MET A 94 -15.59 7.22 -9.84
CA MET A 94 -15.80 6.93 -8.43
C MET A 94 -14.51 6.80 -7.62
N GLN A 95 -13.45 6.25 -8.22
CA GLN A 95 -12.13 6.18 -7.59
C GLN A 95 -11.55 7.58 -7.34
N LEU A 96 -11.67 8.49 -8.31
CA LEU A 96 -11.23 9.88 -8.16
C LEU A 96 -12.03 10.63 -7.08
N THR A 97 -13.35 10.44 -7.07
CA THR A 97 -14.24 11.05 -6.07
C THR A 97 -13.88 10.60 -4.66
N GLY A 98 -13.73 9.27 -4.48
CA GLY A 98 -13.33 8.68 -3.20
C GLY A 98 -11.95 9.17 -2.74
N ASP A 99 -10.95 9.15 -3.62
CA ASP A 99 -9.59 9.64 -3.34
C ASP A 99 -9.57 11.13 -2.95
N ARG A 100 -10.38 11.97 -3.62
CA ARG A 100 -10.47 13.40 -3.26
C ARG A 100 -11.14 13.61 -1.92
N PHE A 101 -12.26 12.95 -1.66
CA PHE A 101 -12.92 13.03 -0.36
C PHE A 101 -12.04 12.48 0.76
N THR A 102 -11.27 11.42 0.50
CA THR A 102 -10.22 10.90 1.40
C THR A 102 -9.18 11.97 1.72
N SER A 103 -8.70 12.70 0.70
CA SER A 103 -7.71 13.76 0.89
C SER A 103 -8.24 14.94 1.71
N GLU A 104 -9.49 15.35 1.48
CA GLU A 104 -10.18 16.37 2.29
C GLU A 104 -10.29 15.92 3.75
N THR A 105 -10.70 14.67 3.97
CA THR A 105 -10.87 14.06 5.28
C THR A 105 -9.55 13.92 6.05
N ALA A 106 -8.48 13.46 5.37
CA ALA A 106 -7.13 13.39 5.92
C ALA A 106 -6.62 14.76 6.37
N SER A 107 -6.85 15.79 5.54
CA SER A 107 -6.42 17.16 5.86
C SER A 107 -7.20 17.77 7.00
N PHE A 108 -8.42 17.34 7.22
CA PHE A 108 -9.22 17.75 8.38
C PHE A 108 -8.71 17.09 9.68
N GLY A 109 -7.87 16.05 9.58
CA GLY A 109 -7.24 15.38 10.72
C GLY A 109 -8.01 14.18 11.25
N ASN A 110 -8.92 13.59 10.48
CA ASN A 110 -9.55 12.34 10.86
C ASN A 110 -8.60 11.16 10.63
N ASP A 111 -8.74 10.11 11.42
CA ASP A 111 -8.23 8.79 11.04
C ASP A 111 -9.12 8.19 9.96
N LEU A 112 -8.52 7.45 9.02
CA LEU A 112 -9.24 6.91 7.89
C LEU A 112 -8.64 5.61 7.36
N SER A 113 -9.49 4.81 6.70
CA SER A 113 -9.09 3.62 5.95
C SER A 113 -9.95 3.49 4.69
N THR A 114 -9.35 3.11 3.57
CA THR A 114 -10.03 3.03 2.29
C THR A 114 -10.04 1.62 1.71
N LEU A 115 -11.07 1.32 0.92
CA LEU A 115 -11.18 0.09 0.12
C LEU A 115 -11.62 0.45 -1.30
N PRO A 116 -10.68 0.73 -2.21
CA PRO A 116 -10.97 0.79 -3.63
C PRO A 116 -11.37 -0.58 -4.16
N ASN A 117 -12.52 -0.69 -4.83
CA ASN A 117 -13.00 -1.92 -5.42
C ASN A 117 -13.19 -1.70 -6.92
N PHE A 118 -12.30 -2.28 -7.70
CA PHE A 118 -12.30 -2.18 -9.16
C PHE A 118 -13.25 -3.23 -9.77
N PRO A 119 -13.78 -2.99 -10.99
CA PRO A 119 -14.59 -3.95 -11.69
C PRO A 119 -13.91 -5.32 -11.79
N ALA A 120 -14.69 -6.38 -11.68
CA ALA A 120 -14.16 -7.73 -11.84
C ALA A 120 -13.65 -7.97 -13.28
N GLU A 121 -14.27 -7.32 -14.25
CA GLU A 121 -13.89 -7.36 -15.67
C GLU A 121 -13.43 -5.97 -16.13
N ILE A 122 -12.17 -5.87 -16.57
CA ILE A 122 -11.51 -4.61 -16.95
C ILE A 122 -12.24 -3.86 -18.09
N ARG A 123 -12.99 -4.58 -18.94
CA ARG A 123 -13.73 -4.04 -20.09
C ARG A 123 -15.21 -4.39 -20.08
N ALA A 124 -15.79 -4.57 -18.90
CA ALA A 124 -17.22 -4.81 -18.80
C ALA A 124 -18.02 -3.66 -19.42
N PRO A 125 -19.12 -3.95 -20.11
CA PRO A 125 -19.99 -2.90 -20.67
C PRO A 125 -20.56 -2.01 -19.55
N ALA A 126 -20.58 -0.69 -19.79
CA ALA A 126 -21.17 0.26 -18.85
C ALA A 126 -22.62 -0.07 -18.51
N GLY A 127 -23.02 0.13 -17.25
CA GLY A 127 -24.35 -0.16 -16.73
C GLY A 127 -24.63 -1.66 -16.56
N THR A 128 -23.60 -2.51 -16.41
CA THR A 128 -23.73 -3.93 -16.05
C THR A 128 -23.13 -4.21 -14.66
N LEU A 129 -23.60 -5.25 -13.97
CA LEU A 129 -23.08 -5.60 -12.65
C LEU A 129 -21.55 -5.84 -12.64
N PRO A 130 -20.96 -6.57 -13.60
CA PRO A 130 -19.50 -6.76 -13.66
C PRO A 130 -18.71 -5.46 -13.88
N GLY A 131 -19.32 -4.40 -14.43
CA GLY A 131 -18.71 -3.10 -14.71
C GLY A 131 -18.72 -2.11 -13.54
N VAL A 132 -19.36 -2.47 -12.43
CA VAL A 132 -19.46 -1.59 -11.26
C VAL A 132 -18.10 -1.45 -10.59
N SER A 133 -17.70 -0.20 -10.40
CA SER A 133 -16.58 0.22 -9.58
C SER A 133 -17.11 0.85 -8.30
N SER A 134 -16.48 0.60 -7.18
CA SER A 134 -16.81 1.29 -5.94
C SER A 134 -15.56 1.70 -5.16
N PHE A 135 -15.74 2.68 -4.29
CA PHE A 135 -14.71 3.15 -3.37
C PHE A 135 -15.34 3.33 -2.01
N GLN A 136 -14.86 2.62 -1.00
CA GLN A 136 -15.32 2.78 0.37
C GLN A 136 -14.29 3.55 1.16
N LEU A 137 -14.76 4.52 1.94
CA LEU A 137 -13.99 5.29 2.89
C LEU A 137 -14.64 5.18 4.26
N HIS A 138 -13.87 4.77 5.24
CA HIS A 138 -14.18 4.85 6.67
C HIS A 138 -13.32 5.95 7.28
N PHE A 139 -13.93 6.86 8.04
CA PHE A 139 -13.20 7.90 8.76
C PHE A 139 -13.85 8.14 10.13
N ALA A 140 -13.03 8.53 11.09
CA ALA A 140 -13.44 8.67 12.49
C ALA A 140 -12.65 9.75 13.23
N ASP A 141 -13.14 10.09 14.44
CA ASP A 141 -12.47 10.95 15.41
C ASP A 141 -11.51 10.18 16.34
N HIS A 142 -11.39 8.87 16.13
CA HIS A 142 -10.56 7.93 16.89
C HIS A 142 -9.86 6.93 15.96
N ASP A 143 -8.94 6.14 16.54
CA ASP A 143 -8.17 5.10 15.82
C ASP A 143 -9.08 4.02 15.21
N ILE A 144 -8.96 3.80 13.91
CA ILE A 144 -9.66 2.79 13.13
C ILE A 144 -8.67 1.88 12.40
N LEU A 145 -9.08 0.65 12.09
CA LEU A 145 -8.18 -0.39 11.60
C LEU A 145 -8.63 -1.00 10.27
N THR A 146 -9.86 -0.69 9.84
CA THR A 146 -10.49 -1.30 8.66
C THR A 146 -11.30 -0.28 7.88
N PRO A 147 -11.55 -0.52 6.59
CA PRO A 147 -12.44 0.34 5.80
C PRO A 147 -13.92 0.24 6.18
N GLY A 148 -14.22 -0.51 7.27
CA GLY A 148 -15.57 -0.71 7.79
C GLY A 148 -16.34 -1.85 7.11
N ASP A 149 -17.24 -2.47 7.86
CA ASP A 149 -17.98 -3.68 7.44
C ASP A 149 -19.17 -3.35 6.52
N ALA A 150 -19.88 -2.25 6.83
CA ALA A 150 -21.10 -1.86 6.13
C ALA A 150 -21.18 -0.33 6.00
N PRO A 151 -21.52 0.21 4.81
CA PRO A 151 -21.57 1.66 4.60
C PRO A 151 -22.80 2.30 5.28
N ASN A 152 -22.58 3.43 5.95
CA ASN A 152 -23.65 4.29 6.47
C ASN A 152 -24.30 5.12 5.37
N VAL A 153 -23.53 5.36 4.28
CA VAL A 153 -23.97 6.14 3.12
C VAL A 153 -23.54 5.41 1.85
N LEU A 154 -24.49 5.22 0.94
CA LEU A 154 -24.23 4.73 -0.41
C LEU A 154 -24.54 5.83 -1.42
N VAL A 155 -23.56 6.20 -2.25
CA VAL A 155 -23.75 7.04 -3.44
C VAL A 155 -23.80 6.13 -4.66
N ALA A 156 -24.98 5.97 -5.26
CA ALA A 156 -25.21 5.09 -6.40
C ALA A 156 -25.45 5.91 -7.67
N MET A 157 -24.49 5.90 -8.58
CA MET A 157 -24.52 6.70 -9.81
C MET A 157 -25.46 6.13 -10.88
N ASN A 158 -25.89 4.86 -10.76
CA ASN A 158 -26.77 4.20 -11.72
C ASN A 158 -27.43 2.93 -11.09
N PRO A 159 -28.41 2.30 -11.77
CA PRO A 159 -29.09 1.12 -11.25
C PRO A 159 -28.17 -0.08 -10.98
N ALA A 160 -27.11 -0.27 -11.79
CA ALA A 160 -26.13 -1.36 -11.57
C ALA A 160 -25.37 -1.16 -10.26
N ALA A 161 -24.95 0.08 -10.00
CA ALA A 161 -24.26 0.47 -8.76
C ALA A 161 -25.15 0.25 -7.52
N LEU A 162 -26.42 0.62 -7.59
CA LEU A 162 -27.38 0.35 -6.51
C LEU A 162 -27.53 -1.16 -6.28
N LYS A 163 -27.83 -1.93 -7.34
CA LYS A 163 -28.07 -3.37 -7.23
C LYS A 163 -26.89 -4.16 -6.71
N ALA A 164 -25.67 -3.77 -7.13
CA ALA A 164 -24.45 -4.45 -6.72
C ALA A 164 -24.05 -4.19 -5.25
N ASN A 165 -24.57 -3.11 -4.63
CA ASN A 165 -24.11 -2.68 -3.31
C ASN A 165 -25.19 -2.67 -2.22
N ILE A 166 -26.46 -2.66 -2.58
CA ILE A 166 -27.57 -2.51 -1.61
C ILE A 166 -27.62 -3.63 -0.56
N GLY A 167 -27.15 -4.84 -0.91
CA GLY A 167 -27.09 -5.97 0.02
C GLY A 167 -26.14 -5.79 1.20
N ASP A 168 -25.16 -4.91 1.07
CA ASP A 168 -24.21 -4.56 2.16
C ASP A 168 -24.67 -3.37 3.01
N VAL A 169 -25.71 -2.64 2.58
CA VAL A 169 -26.18 -1.41 3.22
C VAL A 169 -27.16 -1.73 4.33
N PRO A 170 -26.90 -1.33 5.60
CA PRO A 170 -27.81 -1.58 6.70
C PRO A 170 -29.08 -0.74 6.60
N ARG A 171 -30.20 -1.26 7.10
CA ARG A 171 -31.45 -0.52 7.17
C ARG A 171 -31.26 0.78 8.00
N GLY A 172 -31.90 1.85 7.56
CA GLY A 172 -31.73 3.20 8.14
C GLY A 172 -30.57 4.00 7.59
N ALA A 173 -29.70 3.40 6.77
CA ALA A 173 -28.61 4.11 6.09
C ALA A 173 -29.14 5.11 5.04
N GLU A 174 -28.27 6.05 4.65
CA GLU A 174 -28.56 7.04 3.60
C GLU A 174 -28.13 6.53 2.23
N ILE A 175 -29.00 6.73 1.23
CA ILE A 175 -28.72 6.35 -0.14
C ILE A 175 -28.93 7.59 -1.03
N ILE A 176 -27.89 8.03 -1.71
CA ILE A 176 -27.97 9.10 -2.71
C ILE A 176 -27.95 8.45 -4.08
N VAL A 177 -29.01 8.63 -4.86
CA VAL A 177 -29.14 8.07 -6.21
C VAL A 177 -29.17 9.15 -7.28
N ASN A 178 -28.47 8.90 -8.38
CA ASN A 178 -28.57 9.75 -9.58
C ASN A 178 -29.79 9.33 -10.41
N THR A 179 -30.92 10.01 -10.22
CA THR A 179 -32.19 9.65 -10.87
C THR A 179 -32.17 9.70 -12.39
N ASP A 180 -31.32 10.53 -13.00
CA ASP A 180 -31.19 10.64 -14.44
C ASP A 180 -30.78 9.32 -15.13
N GLU A 181 -30.11 8.42 -14.41
CA GLU A 181 -29.64 7.14 -14.95
C GLU A 181 -30.64 5.99 -14.71
N PHE A 182 -31.73 6.19 -13.91
CA PHE A 182 -32.73 5.16 -13.62
C PHE A 182 -33.80 5.05 -14.72
N THR A 183 -33.32 4.95 -15.96
CA THR A 183 -34.18 4.74 -17.12
C THR A 183 -34.68 3.30 -17.20
N LYS A 184 -35.89 3.07 -17.81
CA LYS A 184 -36.43 1.71 -18.03
C LYS A 184 -35.41 0.78 -18.67
N ARG A 185 -34.63 1.28 -19.65
CA ARG A 185 -33.60 0.51 -20.34
C ARG A 185 -32.44 0.13 -19.42
N ALA A 186 -31.96 1.06 -18.61
CA ALA A 186 -30.84 0.83 -17.69
C ALA A 186 -31.25 -0.14 -16.56
N MET A 187 -32.44 0.00 -16.02
CA MET A 187 -32.99 -0.90 -15.01
C MET A 187 -33.19 -2.34 -15.55
N ALA A 188 -33.81 -2.48 -16.73
CA ALA A 188 -33.99 -3.79 -17.38
C ALA A 188 -32.66 -4.49 -17.67
N LYS A 189 -31.59 -3.73 -18.01
CA LYS A 189 -30.25 -4.26 -18.28
C LYS A 189 -29.65 -5.01 -17.08
N VAL A 190 -30.00 -4.61 -15.86
CA VAL A 190 -29.53 -5.25 -14.62
C VAL A 190 -30.61 -6.11 -13.94
N GLY A 191 -31.73 -6.37 -14.64
CA GLY A 191 -32.78 -7.26 -14.18
C GLY A 191 -33.62 -6.67 -13.05
N TYR A 192 -33.98 -5.38 -13.13
CA TYR A 192 -35.07 -4.81 -12.36
C TYR A 192 -36.37 -4.90 -13.17
N ASP A 193 -37.37 -5.51 -12.62
CA ASP A 193 -38.72 -5.62 -13.23
C ASP A 193 -39.53 -4.34 -13.03
N ALA A 194 -39.30 -3.64 -11.91
CA ALA A 194 -39.87 -2.35 -11.58
C ALA A 194 -38.79 -1.39 -11.11
N SER A 195 -39.12 -0.11 -11.03
CA SER A 195 -38.18 0.89 -10.48
C SER A 195 -38.00 0.70 -8.98
N PRO A 196 -36.78 0.43 -8.46
CA PRO A 196 -36.55 0.33 -7.01
C PRO A 196 -36.82 1.64 -6.29
N LEU A 197 -36.91 2.77 -7.01
CA LEU A 197 -37.24 4.08 -6.44
C LEU A 197 -38.77 4.21 -6.17
N ASP A 198 -39.60 3.36 -6.78
CA ASP A 198 -41.06 3.48 -6.75
C ASP A 198 -41.75 2.21 -6.22
N ASP A 199 -41.04 1.06 -6.10
CA ASP A 199 -41.63 -0.25 -5.77
C ASP A 199 -41.66 -0.59 -4.27
N GLY A 200 -41.22 0.35 -3.41
CA GLY A 200 -41.16 0.16 -1.96
C GLY A 200 -39.95 -0.65 -1.45
N SER A 201 -39.10 -1.18 -2.33
CA SER A 201 -37.92 -1.97 -1.94
C SER A 201 -36.91 -1.18 -1.12
N LEU A 202 -36.93 0.14 -1.22
CA LEU A 202 -36.04 1.05 -0.51
C LEU A 202 -36.68 1.73 0.71
N ASP A 203 -37.92 1.38 1.12
CA ASP A 203 -38.63 2.01 2.25
C ASP A 203 -37.88 1.94 3.61
N GLY A 204 -36.95 0.99 3.72
CA GLY A 204 -36.13 0.85 4.94
C GLY A 204 -34.90 1.75 4.97
N TYR A 205 -34.71 2.65 4.00
CA TYR A 205 -33.56 3.55 3.86
C TYR A 205 -34.00 5.01 3.75
N ARG A 206 -33.08 5.94 4.02
CA ARG A 206 -33.27 7.34 3.70
C ARG A 206 -32.72 7.62 2.31
N VAL A 207 -33.63 7.67 1.31
CA VAL A 207 -33.28 7.79 -0.10
C VAL A 207 -33.37 9.23 -0.56
N HIS A 208 -32.24 9.78 -0.99
CA HIS A 208 -32.12 11.10 -1.63
C HIS A 208 -32.10 10.92 -3.14
N GLN A 209 -33.17 11.33 -3.80
CA GLN A 209 -33.33 11.22 -5.25
C GLN A 209 -32.83 12.50 -5.93
N VAL A 210 -31.61 12.51 -6.43
CA VAL A 210 -30.94 13.70 -6.99
C VAL A 210 -30.69 13.50 -8.49
N PRO A 211 -31.16 14.41 -9.37
CA PRO A 211 -30.85 14.37 -10.79
C PRO A 211 -29.46 14.95 -11.08
N LEU A 212 -28.41 14.21 -10.60
CA LEU A 212 -27.02 14.66 -10.58
C LEU A 212 -26.50 15.09 -11.96
N THR A 213 -26.84 14.36 -13.01
CA THR A 213 -26.40 14.65 -14.38
C THR A 213 -27.04 15.92 -14.89
N THR A 214 -28.35 16.09 -14.71
CA THR A 214 -29.11 17.26 -15.12
C THR A 214 -28.61 18.50 -14.40
N LEU A 215 -28.48 18.47 -13.08
CA LEU A 215 -27.98 19.59 -12.28
C LEU A 215 -26.55 19.97 -12.65
N THR A 216 -25.69 18.98 -12.93
CA THR A 216 -24.32 19.25 -13.39
C THR A 216 -24.30 19.95 -14.75
N VAL A 217 -25.07 19.46 -15.72
CA VAL A 217 -25.15 20.05 -17.04
C VAL A 217 -25.70 21.51 -16.99
N GLU A 218 -26.68 21.73 -16.11
CA GLU A 218 -27.23 23.05 -15.86
C GLU A 218 -26.19 24.02 -15.30
N ALA A 219 -25.45 23.59 -14.27
CA ALA A 219 -24.40 24.39 -13.65
C ALA A 219 -23.25 24.75 -14.61
N LEU A 220 -23.10 23.99 -15.70
CA LEU A 220 -22.03 24.17 -16.67
C LEU A 220 -22.49 24.86 -17.97
N LYS A 221 -23.71 25.33 -18.06
CA LYS A 221 -24.23 25.99 -19.27
C LYS A 221 -23.44 27.22 -19.75
N GLU A 222 -22.86 27.97 -18.81
CA GLU A 222 -22.06 29.15 -19.11
C GLU A 222 -20.62 28.83 -19.52
N PHE A 223 -20.23 27.57 -19.43
CA PHE A 223 -18.90 27.10 -19.81
C PHE A 223 -18.94 26.52 -21.23
N ASP A 224 -17.90 26.80 -22.02
CA ASP A 224 -17.77 26.26 -23.38
C ASP A 224 -17.37 24.74 -23.31
N VAL A 225 -18.28 23.93 -22.76
CA VAL A 225 -18.13 22.48 -22.60
C VAL A 225 -19.33 21.77 -23.23
N GLY A 226 -19.06 20.85 -24.15
CA GLY A 226 -20.12 20.07 -24.78
C GLY A 226 -20.95 19.29 -23.74
N ARG A 227 -22.27 19.15 -23.97
CA ARG A 227 -23.18 18.46 -23.03
C ARG A 227 -22.70 17.10 -22.53
N LYS A 228 -22.05 16.31 -23.40
CA LYS A 228 -21.49 14.99 -23.04
C LYS A 228 -20.33 15.11 -22.07
N ASP A 229 -19.47 16.10 -22.26
CA ASP A 229 -18.31 16.32 -21.39
C ASP A 229 -18.73 17.00 -20.08
N ALA A 230 -19.73 17.88 -20.11
CA ALA A 230 -20.37 18.43 -18.92
C ALA A 230 -20.94 17.31 -18.02
N GLY A 231 -21.66 16.34 -18.60
CA GLY A 231 -22.20 15.20 -17.86
C GLY A 231 -21.13 14.30 -17.20
N ARG A 232 -19.88 14.35 -17.67
CA ARG A 232 -18.76 13.62 -17.02
C ARG A 232 -18.34 14.24 -15.69
N SER A 233 -18.65 15.51 -15.44
CA SER A 233 -18.34 16.20 -14.19
C SER A 233 -19.37 15.93 -13.07
N LYS A 234 -20.37 15.05 -13.29
CA LYS A 234 -21.38 14.67 -12.26
C LYS A 234 -20.76 14.10 -10.99
N ASN A 235 -19.60 13.47 -11.10
CA ASN A 235 -18.84 12.97 -9.95
C ASN A 235 -18.32 14.11 -9.07
N MET A 236 -17.97 15.26 -9.65
CA MET A 236 -17.56 16.45 -8.89
C MET A 236 -18.77 17.10 -8.19
N PHE A 237 -19.95 17.07 -8.81
CA PHE A 237 -21.18 17.48 -8.13
C PHE A 237 -21.46 16.63 -6.90
N ALA A 238 -21.41 15.28 -7.06
CA ALA A 238 -21.59 14.36 -5.95
C ALA A 238 -20.54 14.57 -4.84
N LEU A 239 -19.28 14.83 -5.21
CA LEU A 239 -18.22 15.18 -4.28
C LEU A 239 -18.55 16.46 -3.50
N GLY A 240 -18.99 17.52 -4.18
CA GLY A 240 -19.35 18.77 -3.55
C GLY A 240 -20.51 18.64 -2.57
N LEU A 241 -21.53 17.85 -2.92
CA LEU A 241 -22.65 17.54 -2.03
C LEU A 241 -22.18 16.85 -0.74
N LEU A 242 -21.28 15.86 -0.85
CA LEU A 242 -20.74 15.19 0.32
C LEU A 242 -19.79 16.06 1.14
N SER A 243 -19.00 16.93 0.48
CA SER A 243 -18.16 17.90 1.19
C SER A 243 -19.01 18.87 2.03
N TRP A 244 -20.18 19.29 1.51
CA TRP A 244 -21.16 20.01 2.31
C TRP A 244 -21.73 19.15 3.43
N MET A 245 -22.19 17.94 3.12
CA MET A 245 -22.86 17.02 4.06
C MET A 245 -21.98 16.72 5.27
N TYR A 246 -20.65 16.64 5.10
CA TYR A 246 -19.68 16.35 6.16
C TYR A 246 -18.82 17.56 6.53
N ASN A 247 -19.24 18.76 6.17
CA ASN A 247 -18.58 20.01 6.53
C ASN A 247 -17.08 20.03 6.19
N ARG A 248 -16.73 19.62 4.96
CA ARG A 248 -15.34 19.59 4.50
C ARG A 248 -14.94 20.88 3.77
N PRO A 249 -13.70 21.38 4.01
CA PRO A 249 -13.21 22.57 3.34
C PRO A 249 -13.01 22.34 1.84
N THR A 250 -13.45 23.29 1.00
CA THR A 250 -13.46 23.14 -0.46
C THR A 250 -12.14 23.50 -1.14
N GLU A 251 -11.29 24.28 -0.47
CA GLU A 251 -10.10 24.91 -1.05
C GLU A 251 -9.08 23.90 -1.61
N GLN A 252 -8.92 22.76 -0.93
CA GLN A 252 -7.95 21.75 -1.34
C GLN A 252 -8.36 21.03 -2.61
N THR A 253 -9.64 20.65 -2.73
CA THR A 253 -10.16 20.02 -3.95
C THR A 253 -10.12 21.00 -5.11
N GLU A 254 -10.43 22.27 -4.91
CA GLU A 254 -10.28 23.28 -5.96
C GLU A 254 -8.81 23.45 -6.38
N HIS A 255 -7.88 23.51 -5.43
CA HIS A 255 -6.44 23.59 -5.72
C HIS A 255 -5.97 22.37 -6.54
N PHE A 256 -6.37 21.17 -6.11
CA PHE A 256 -6.07 19.95 -6.84
C PHE A 256 -6.59 19.98 -8.28
N LEU A 257 -7.85 20.40 -8.48
CA LEU A 257 -8.44 20.48 -9.82
C LEU A 257 -7.69 21.47 -10.72
N ARG A 258 -7.29 22.63 -10.19
CA ARG A 258 -6.45 23.61 -10.91
C ARG A 258 -5.10 23.00 -11.30
N THR A 259 -4.45 22.30 -10.39
CA THR A 259 -3.14 21.69 -10.61
C THR A 259 -3.22 20.51 -11.59
N LYS A 260 -4.16 19.58 -11.39
CA LYS A 260 -4.34 18.40 -12.24
C LYS A 260 -4.66 18.77 -13.69
N PHE A 261 -5.49 19.78 -13.87
CA PHE A 261 -5.92 20.24 -15.19
C PHE A 261 -5.22 21.52 -15.63
N ALA A 262 -4.02 21.82 -15.12
CA ALA A 262 -3.28 23.04 -15.47
C ALA A 262 -3.09 23.24 -16.98
N LYS A 263 -2.94 22.14 -17.75
CA LYS A 263 -2.85 22.16 -19.21
C LYS A 263 -4.21 22.35 -19.93
N LYS A 264 -5.32 22.28 -19.19
CA LYS A 264 -6.70 22.42 -19.70
C LYS A 264 -7.54 23.25 -18.73
N PRO A 265 -7.30 24.57 -18.62
CA PRO A 265 -7.91 25.42 -17.60
C PRO A 265 -9.45 25.44 -17.65
N GLN A 266 -10.05 25.34 -18.84
CA GLN A 266 -11.51 25.24 -19.00
C GLN A 266 -12.10 23.99 -18.33
N VAL A 267 -11.40 22.84 -18.43
CA VAL A 267 -11.79 21.60 -17.74
C VAL A 267 -11.66 21.76 -16.22
N ALA A 268 -10.61 22.43 -15.75
CA ALA A 268 -10.46 22.74 -14.32
C ALA A 268 -11.62 23.59 -13.81
N GLN A 269 -11.95 24.68 -14.52
CA GLN A 269 -13.04 25.58 -14.15
C GLN A 269 -14.40 24.88 -14.16
N ALA A 270 -14.69 24.06 -15.17
CA ALA A 270 -15.92 23.29 -15.25
C ALA A 270 -16.06 22.31 -14.06
N ASN A 271 -15.01 21.57 -13.73
CA ASN A 271 -15.04 20.66 -12.58
C ASN A 271 -15.21 21.40 -11.24
N ILE A 272 -14.57 22.56 -11.07
CA ILE A 272 -14.75 23.40 -9.88
C ILE A 272 -16.18 23.94 -9.80
N ALA A 273 -16.76 24.37 -10.93
CA ALA A 273 -18.14 24.84 -10.97
C ALA A 273 -19.14 23.72 -10.61
N ALA A 274 -18.94 22.51 -11.16
CA ALA A 274 -19.75 21.34 -10.80
C ALA A 274 -19.63 20.98 -9.30
N TYR A 275 -18.42 21.03 -8.75
CA TYR A 275 -18.15 20.78 -7.33
C TYR A 275 -18.87 21.80 -6.43
N ARG A 276 -18.74 23.09 -6.73
CA ARG A 276 -19.44 24.17 -6.01
C ARG A 276 -20.96 24.07 -6.12
N ALA A 277 -21.45 23.67 -7.30
CA ALA A 277 -22.89 23.48 -7.50
C ALA A 277 -23.44 22.35 -6.63
N GLY A 278 -22.69 21.24 -6.46
CA GLY A 278 -23.06 20.16 -5.54
C GLY A 278 -23.06 20.61 -4.07
N TRP A 279 -22.05 21.39 -3.66
CA TRP A 279 -21.98 21.99 -2.32
C TRP A 279 -23.18 22.91 -2.05
N ASN A 280 -23.47 23.83 -2.99
CA ASN A 280 -24.58 24.75 -2.89
C ASN A 280 -25.95 24.04 -2.91
N PHE A 281 -26.07 22.94 -3.65
CA PHE A 281 -27.28 22.13 -3.65
C PHE A 281 -27.57 21.55 -2.26
N GLY A 282 -26.56 20.99 -1.60
CA GLY A 282 -26.69 20.54 -0.20
C GLY A 282 -27.14 21.65 0.74
N GLU A 283 -26.57 22.86 0.58
CA GLU A 283 -26.91 24.03 1.41
C GLU A 283 -28.33 24.54 1.20
N THR A 284 -28.82 24.54 -0.03
CA THR A 284 -30.06 25.23 -0.40
C THR A 284 -31.30 24.33 -0.48
N THR A 285 -31.12 23.00 -0.67
CA THR A 285 -32.24 22.07 -0.78
C THR A 285 -32.81 21.66 0.58
N GLU A 286 -34.12 21.43 0.66
CA GLU A 286 -34.77 20.90 1.88
C GLU A 286 -34.54 19.40 2.07
N ASP A 287 -34.18 18.64 1.00
CA ASP A 287 -33.92 17.20 1.07
C ASP A 287 -32.76 16.84 2.00
N PHE A 288 -31.81 17.76 2.16
CA PHE A 288 -30.68 17.61 3.08
C PHE A 288 -30.83 18.57 4.26
N ALA A 289 -31.70 18.21 5.23
CA ALA A 289 -31.99 19.02 6.38
C ALA A 289 -30.88 19.03 7.46
N VAL A 290 -30.00 18.04 7.42
CA VAL A 290 -28.95 17.80 8.43
C VAL A 290 -27.59 17.71 7.74
N SER A 291 -26.61 18.41 8.30
CA SER A 291 -25.18 18.16 8.01
C SER A 291 -24.51 17.43 9.18
N TYR A 292 -23.38 16.82 8.93
CA TYR A 292 -22.67 16.00 9.90
C TYR A 292 -21.28 16.54 10.17
N GLU A 293 -20.83 16.41 11.39
CA GLU A 293 -19.46 16.72 11.80
C GLU A 293 -18.81 15.50 12.43
N VAL A 294 -17.63 15.12 11.93
CA VAL A 294 -16.74 14.13 12.56
C VAL A 294 -15.49 14.88 12.98
N ALA A 295 -15.26 14.97 14.29
CA ALA A 295 -14.14 15.72 14.84
C ALA A 295 -12.77 15.16 14.39
N PRO A 296 -11.69 15.94 14.41
CA PRO A 296 -10.35 15.42 14.18
C PRO A 296 -9.95 14.34 15.19
N ALA A 297 -9.24 13.32 14.76
CA ALA A 297 -8.76 12.20 15.59
C ALA A 297 -7.47 12.57 16.35
N THR A 298 -7.53 13.63 17.15
CA THR A 298 -6.34 14.22 17.82
C THR A 298 -5.64 13.27 18.78
N THR A 299 -6.31 12.27 19.31
CA THR A 299 -5.75 11.26 20.22
C THR A 299 -5.21 10.03 19.51
N ALA A 300 -5.54 9.83 18.23
CA ALA A 300 -5.08 8.69 17.44
C ALA A 300 -3.64 8.86 16.94
N PHE A 301 -3.16 10.10 16.80
CA PHE A 301 -1.90 10.40 16.14
C PHE A 301 -0.87 11.02 17.11
N PRO A 302 0.34 10.42 17.25
CA PRO A 302 1.47 11.10 17.85
C PRO A 302 1.82 12.39 17.06
N PRO A 303 2.44 13.39 17.70
CA PRO A 303 2.93 14.57 16.97
C PRO A 303 3.85 14.19 15.79
N GLY A 304 3.67 14.85 14.65
CA GLY A 304 4.47 14.58 13.44
C GLY A 304 3.85 15.15 12.18
N THR A 305 4.54 14.95 11.06
CA THR A 305 4.04 15.26 9.72
C THR A 305 3.36 14.01 9.15
N TYR A 306 2.10 14.15 8.73
CA TYR A 306 1.32 13.06 8.17
C TYR A 306 0.95 13.31 6.72
N ARG A 307 0.80 12.22 5.99
CA ARG A 307 0.14 12.21 4.69
C ARG A 307 -0.71 10.95 4.54
N ASN A 308 -1.76 11.02 3.75
CA ASN A 308 -2.47 9.82 3.32
C ASN A 308 -1.63 9.06 2.30
N ILE A 309 -1.45 7.74 2.48
CA ILE A 309 -0.60 6.91 1.63
C ILE A 309 -1.25 5.57 1.31
N SER A 310 -1.14 5.12 0.07
CA SER A 310 -1.50 3.75 -0.31
C SER A 310 -0.30 2.81 -0.16
N GLY A 311 -0.55 1.49 -0.01
CA GLY A 311 0.53 0.55 0.20
C GLY A 311 1.54 0.48 -0.95
N ASN A 312 1.09 0.52 -2.21
CA ASN A 312 2.01 0.58 -3.36
C ASN A 312 2.88 1.84 -3.36
N LEU A 313 2.33 2.98 -2.93
CA LEU A 313 3.08 4.22 -2.80
C LEU A 313 4.08 4.16 -1.64
N ALA A 314 3.65 3.64 -0.49
CA ALA A 314 4.50 3.42 0.68
C ALA A 314 5.66 2.46 0.35
N LEU A 315 5.38 1.37 -0.34
CA LEU A 315 6.36 0.42 -0.82
C LEU A 315 7.39 1.09 -1.75
N ALA A 316 6.93 1.87 -2.73
CA ALA A 316 7.83 2.59 -3.65
C ALA A 316 8.76 3.55 -2.89
N TYR A 317 8.23 4.28 -1.91
CA TYR A 317 9.04 5.18 -1.08
C TYR A 317 9.99 4.43 -0.15
N GLY A 318 9.56 3.29 0.40
CA GLY A 318 10.43 2.41 1.19
C GLY A 318 11.60 1.86 0.38
N LEU A 319 11.39 1.49 -0.88
CA LEU A 319 12.45 1.06 -1.80
C LEU A 319 13.43 2.20 -2.13
N ILE A 320 12.92 3.42 -2.33
CA ILE A 320 13.78 4.60 -2.52
C ILE A 320 14.60 4.87 -1.25
N ALA A 321 13.95 4.84 -0.09
CA ALA A 321 14.64 5.02 1.19
C ALA A 321 15.72 3.95 1.40
N ALA A 322 15.43 2.69 1.10
CA ALA A 322 16.42 1.60 1.17
C ALA A 322 17.61 1.83 0.24
N SER A 323 17.38 2.32 -0.98
CA SER A 323 18.44 2.71 -1.91
C SER A 323 19.33 3.84 -1.35
N GLN A 324 18.72 4.87 -0.77
CA GLN A 324 19.47 5.98 -0.19
C GLN A 324 20.24 5.56 1.07
N GLN A 325 19.64 4.74 1.94
CA GLN A 325 20.27 4.24 3.16
C GLN A 325 21.40 3.23 2.89
N SER A 326 21.33 2.49 1.79
CA SER A 326 22.38 1.55 1.38
C SER A 326 23.44 2.18 0.48
N GLU A 327 23.25 3.41 0.02
CA GLU A 327 24.10 4.11 -0.98
C GLU A 327 24.18 3.34 -2.32
N LEU A 328 23.19 2.48 -2.62
CA LEU A 328 23.14 1.70 -3.84
C LEU A 328 22.11 2.29 -4.83
N PRO A 329 22.40 2.30 -6.14
CA PRO A 329 21.39 2.66 -7.12
C PRO A 329 20.24 1.64 -7.10
N LEU A 330 18.99 2.11 -7.09
CA LEU A 330 17.81 1.26 -7.19
C LEU A 330 17.56 0.85 -8.64
N PHE A 331 17.46 -0.46 -8.90
CA PHE A 331 17.10 -0.99 -10.20
C PHE A 331 15.83 -1.85 -10.10
N LEU A 332 14.73 -1.39 -10.68
CA LEU A 332 13.51 -2.17 -10.83
C LEU A 332 13.44 -2.80 -12.21
N GLY A 333 13.50 -4.13 -12.28
CA GLY A 333 13.21 -4.92 -13.49
C GLY A 333 11.85 -5.60 -13.34
N SER A 334 10.84 -5.17 -14.12
CA SER A 334 9.47 -5.66 -13.94
C SER A 334 8.70 -5.74 -15.26
N TYR A 335 7.68 -6.60 -15.28
CA TYR A 335 6.63 -6.65 -16.30
C TYR A 335 5.32 -6.15 -15.68
N PRO A 336 4.55 -5.30 -16.38
CA PRO A 336 3.32 -4.74 -15.83
C PRO A 336 2.26 -5.81 -15.54
N ILE A 337 1.81 -5.86 -14.30
CA ILE A 337 0.73 -6.76 -13.84
C ILE A 337 -0.07 -6.09 -12.72
N THR A 338 -1.41 -6.19 -12.78
CA THR A 338 -2.29 -5.70 -11.71
C THR A 338 -2.19 -6.62 -10.49
N PRO A 339 -2.07 -6.06 -9.25
CA PRO A 339 -2.03 -4.64 -8.88
C PRO A 339 -0.62 -4.05 -8.72
N ALA A 340 0.45 -4.74 -9.09
CA ALA A 340 1.85 -4.36 -8.85
C ALA A 340 2.36 -3.20 -9.74
N SER A 341 1.66 -2.88 -10.84
CA SER A 341 2.12 -1.88 -11.83
C SER A 341 2.29 -0.48 -11.28
N ASP A 342 1.55 -0.11 -10.23
CA ASP A 342 1.63 1.24 -9.65
C ASP A 342 2.98 1.52 -8.99
N VAL A 343 3.66 0.47 -8.47
CA VAL A 343 5.04 0.59 -7.97
C VAL A 343 6.00 0.99 -9.10
N LEU A 344 5.88 0.35 -10.27
CA LEU A 344 6.68 0.71 -11.46
C LEU A 344 6.39 2.14 -11.91
N HIS A 345 5.11 2.52 -11.98
CA HIS A 345 4.69 3.86 -12.38
C HIS A 345 5.24 4.92 -11.43
N GLU A 346 5.17 4.70 -10.13
CA GLU A 346 5.68 5.65 -9.14
C GLU A 346 7.21 5.76 -9.20
N LEU A 347 7.92 4.65 -9.14
CA LEU A 347 9.39 4.63 -9.19
C LEU A 347 9.95 5.30 -10.45
N SER A 348 9.25 5.19 -11.59
CA SER A 348 9.65 5.84 -12.85
C SER A 348 9.74 7.37 -12.79
N ARG A 349 9.07 7.99 -11.81
CA ARG A 349 9.06 9.46 -11.58
C ARG A 349 10.26 9.93 -10.76
N HIS A 350 10.94 9.03 -10.06
CA HIS A 350 11.97 9.34 -9.07
C HIS A 350 13.40 9.15 -9.57
N LYS A 351 13.66 9.46 -10.83
CA LYS A 351 15.00 9.35 -11.46
C LYS A 351 16.09 10.18 -10.74
N ASN A 352 15.69 11.28 -10.11
CA ASN A 352 16.57 12.15 -9.32
C ASN A 352 17.15 11.48 -8.07
N PHE A 353 16.56 10.37 -7.60
CA PHE A 353 17.09 9.55 -6.49
C PHE A 353 17.93 8.35 -6.98
N GLY A 354 18.38 8.36 -8.22
CA GLY A 354 19.18 7.25 -8.78
C GLY A 354 18.34 6.02 -9.17
N VAL A 355 17.01 6.16 -9.21
CA VAL A 355 16.09 5.08 -9.57
C VAL A 355 16.17 4.80 -11.07
N ARG A 356 16.37 3.53 -11.41
CA ARG A 356 16.33 2.99 -12.76
C ARG A 356 15.21 1.98 -12.89
N THR A 357 14.28 2.22 -13.82
CA THR A 357 13.17 1.31 -14.09
C THR A 357 13.34 0.69 -15.45
N PHE A 358 13.19 -0.61 -15.54
CA PHE A 358 13.19 -1.38 -16.77
C PHE A 358 11.89 -2.16 -16.89
N GLN A 359 11.05 -1.78 -17.86
CA GLN A 359 9.88 -2.55 -18.24
C GLN A 359 10.28 -3.60 -19.25
N ALA A 360 10.23 -4.86 -18.82
CA ALA A 360 10.58 -6.00 -19.66
C ALA A 360 9.42 -6.46 -20.54
N GLU A 361 9.70 -7.34 -21.48
CA GLU A 361 8.70 -8.00 -22.33
C GLU A 361 7.92 -9.09 -21.62
N ASP A 362 8.49 -9.68 -20.55
CA ASP A 362 7.85 -10.66 -19.68
C ASP A 362 8.48 -10.67 -18.26
N GLU A 363 7.95 -11.51 -17.38
CA GLU A 363 8.39 -11.64 -16.00
C GLU A 363 9.81 -12.22 -15.88
N ILE A 364 10.20 -13.12 -16.78
CA ILE A 364 11.51 -13.79 -16.78
C ILE A 364 12.61 -12.78 -17.09
N ALA A 365 12.42 -11.99 -18.15
CA ALA A 365 13.33 -10.91 -18.52
C ALA A 365 13.42 -9.84 -17.43
N GLY A 366 12.30 -9.51 -16.79
CA GLY A 366 12.24 -8.53 -15.70
C GLY A 366 13.13 -8.91 -14.53
N ILE A 367 12.96 -10.12 -13.97
CA ILE A 367 13.77 -10.58 -12.85
C ILE A 367 15.22 -10.84 -13.24
N GLY A 368 15.49 -11.34 -14.46
CA GLY A 368 16.84 -11.55 -14.96
C GLY A 368 17.63 -10.25 -15.02
N ALA A 369 17.00 -9.16 -15.48
CA ALA A 369 17.61 -7.82 -15.50
C ALA A 369 17.89 -7.30 -14.07
N ALA A 370 16.95 -7.51 -13.11
CA ALA A 370 17.13 -7.12 -11.70
C ALA A 370 18.27 -7.90 -11.03
N LEU A 371 18.37 -9.20 -11.28
CA LEU A 371 19.48 -10.04 -10.78
C LEU A 371 20.82 -9.61 -11.35
N GLY A 372 20.88 -9.31 -12.66
CA GLY A 372 22.08 -8.77 -13.31
C GLY A 372 22.50 -7.42 -12.74
N ALA A 373 21.55 -6.55 -12.42
CA ALA A 373 21.82 -5.28 -11.74
C ALA A 373 22.36 -5.49 -10.32
N ALA A 374 21.80 -6.44 -9.55
CA ALA A 374 22.30 -6.81 -8.23
C ALA A 374 23.75 -7.33 -8.31
N PHE A 375 24.08 -8.18 -9.29
CA PHE A 375 25.46 -8.60 -9.51
C PHE A 375 26.37 -7.40 -9.81
N GLY A 376 25.86 -6.40 -10.54
CA GLY A 376 26.56 -5.14 -10.86
C GLY A 376 26.64 -4.13 -9.71
N GLY A 377 26.20 -4.46 -8.49
CA GLY A 377 26.29 -3.58 -7.33
C GLY A 377 25.10 -2.64 -7.12
N ALA A 378 23.93 -2.97 -7.65
CA ALA A 378 22.68 -2.22 -7.41
C ALA A 378 21.77 -2.94 -6.41
N LEU A 379 20.83 -2.22 -5.82
CA LEU A 379 19.67 -2.81 -5.15
C LEU A 379 18.69 -3.29 -6.23
N GLY A 380 18.74 -4.58 -6.55
CA GLY A 380 17.88 -5.22 -7.54
C GLY A 380 16.49 -5.52 -6.97
N VAL A 381 15.45 -5.10 -7.68
CA VAL A 381 14.06 -5.29 -7.29
C VAL A 381 13.24 -5.79 -8.48
N THR A 382 12.33 -6.71 -8.26
CA THR A 382 11.28 -7.07 -9.22
C THR A 382 9.92 -7.07 -8.53
N THR A 383 8.90 -6.53 -9.20
CA THR A 383 7.52 -6.53 -8.71
C THR A 383 6.65 -7.43 -9.57
N THR A 384 5.70 -8.14 -8.94
CA THR A 384 4.81 -9.06 -9.64
C THR A 384 3.56 -9.38 -8.82
N SER A 385 2.82 -10.40 -9.23
CA SER A 385 1.71 -11.08 -8.56
C SER A 385 1.88 -12.59 -8.76
N GLY A 386 1.14 -13.43 -8.07
CA GLY A 386 1.28 -14.89 -8.05
C GLY A 386 1.62 -15.58 -9.39
N PRO A 387 0.92 -15.29 -10.51
CA PRO A 387 1.29 -15.89 -11.81
C PRO A 387 2.71 -15.57 -12.25
N GLY A 388 3.17 -14.34 -12.00
CA GLY A 388 4.52 -13.94 -12.34
C GLY A 388 5.56 -14.51 -11.39
N VAL A 389 5.23 -14.77 -10.12
CA VAL A 389 6.11 -15.52 -9.20
C VAL A 389 6.43 -16.90 -9.76
N ALA A 390 5.40 -17.60 -10.29
CA ALA A 390 5.59 -18.91 -10.93
C ALA A 390 6.57 -18.85 -12.10
N LEU A 391 6.48 -17.81 -12.95
CA LEU A 391 7.39 -17.62 -14.10
C LEU A 391 8.81 -17.22 -13.66
N LYS A 392 8.98 -16.60 -12.50
CA LYS A 392 10.27 -16.14 -11.95
C LYS A 392 11.00 -17.20 -11.14
N SER A 393 10.38 -18.35 -10.86
CA SER A 393 10.87 -19.35 -9.88
C SER A 393 12.29 -19.84 -10.19
N GLU A 394 12.64 -20.07 -11.43
CA GLU A 394 13.99 -20.50 -11.84
C GLU A 394 15.03 -19.41 -11.52
N THR A 395 14.77 -18.16 -11.89
CA THR A 395 15.70 -17.05 -11.63
C THR A 395 15.83 -16.75 -10.13
N ILE A 396 14.78 -16.96 -9.33
CA ILE A 396 14.86 -16.89 -7.85
C ILE A 396 15.78 -18.00 -7.34
N GLY A 397 15.65 -19.24 -7.84
CA GLY A 397 16.56 -20.35 -7.54
C GLY A 397 18.01 -20.04 -7.92
N LEU A 398 18.21 -19.41 -9.09
CA LEU A 398 19.53 -18.90 -9.51
C LEU A 398 20.08 -17.86 -8.53
N ALA A 399 19.26 -16.91 -8.07
CA ALA A 399 19.67 -15.88 -7.10
C ALA A 399 20.10 -16.52 -5.75
N VAL A 400 19.40 -17.58 -5.31
CA VAL A 400 19.78 -18.38 -4.12
C VAL A 400 21.14 -19.06 -4.34
N SER A 401 21.35 -19.67 -5.49
CA SER A 401 22.61 -20.34 -5.84
C SER A 401 23.78 -19.36 -5.98
N LEU A 402 23.53 -18.16 -6.49
CA LEU A 402 24.52 -17.09 -6.63
C LEU A 402 24.74 -16.33 -5.32
N GLU A 403 23.85 -16.48 -4.35
CA GLU A 403 23.84 -15.73 -3.09
C GLU A 403 23.97 -14.22 -3.34
N LEU A 404 23.04 -13.67 -4.11
CA LEU A 404 22.95 -12.24 -4.45
C LEU A 404 21.69 -11.62 -3.83
N PRO A 405 21.77 -10.38 -3.37
CA PRO A 405 20.61 -9.67 -2.86
C PRO A 405 19.62 -9.39 -3.99
N LEU A 406 18.36 -9.72 -3.79
CA LEU A 406 17.28 -9.44 -4.73
C LEU A 406 15.97 -9.28 -3.97
N LEU A 407 15.21 -8.23 -4.22
CA LEU A 407 13.88 -8.08 -3.66
C LEU A 407 12.83 -8.58 -4.64
N VAL A 408 12.05 -9.56 -4.22
CA VAL A 408 10.91 -10.10 -4.98
C VAL A 408 9.64 -9.65 -4.29
N VAL A 409 9.02 -8.62 -4.84
CA VAL A 409 7.79 -8.05 -4.30
C VAL A 409 6.61 -8.70 -5.00
N ASP A 410 5.84 -9.45 -4.25
CA ASP A 410 4.62 -10.10 -4.70
C ASP A 410 3.40 -9.39 -4.13
N ILE A 411 2.60 -8.78 -5.02
CA ILE A 411 1.31 -8.19 -4.66
C ILE A 411 0.24 -9.24 -4.95
N GLN A 412 -0.09 -10.02 -3.94
CA GLN A 412 -0.98 -11.17 -4.05
C GLN A 412 -2.39 -10.78 -4.50
N ARG A 413 -3.00 -11.62 -5.31
CA ARG A 413 -4.36 -11.46 -5.81
C ARG A 413 -5.05 -12.81 -5.97
N GLY A 414 -6.38 -12.81 -6.15
CA GLY A 414 -7.15 -14.03 -6.38
C GLY A 414 -6.63 -14.83 -7.58
N GLY A 415 -6.26 -16.09 -7.33
CA GLY A 415 -5.78 -17.06 -8.31
C GLY A 415 -6.86 -18.10 -8.66
N PRO A 416 -6.48 -19.23 -9.33
CA PRO A 416 -5.20 -19.49 -9.99
C PRO A 416 -5.04 -18.78 -11.35
N SER A 417 -3.82 -18.74 -11.90
CA SER A 417 -3.46 -18.07 -13.16
C SER A 417 -3.86 -16.58 -13.14
N THR A 418 -4.51 -16.06 -14.18
CA THR A 418 -5.02 -14.69 -14.21
C THR A 418 -6.03 -14.43 -13.09
N GLY A 419 -6.84 -15.43 -12.76
CA GLY A 419 -7.78 -15.44 -11.64
C GLY A 419 -8.67 -14.20 -11.57
N LEU A 420 -8.63 -13.53 -10.42
CA LEU A 420 -9.36 -12.30 -10.14
C LEU A 420 -8.36 -11.13 -9.98
N PRO A 421 -7.92 -10.48 -11.07
CA PRO A 421 -6.78 -9.56 -11.06
C PRO A 421 -6.92 -8.36 -10.11
N THR A 422 -8.14 -7.97 -9.80
CA THR A 422 -8.46 -6.80 -8.97
C THR A 422 -8.93 -7.17 -7.56
N LYS A 423 -8.89 -8.45 -7.19
CA LYS A 423 -9.37 -8.95 -5.90
C LYS A 423 -8.20 -9.44 -5.05
N THR A 424 -8.31 -9.20 -3.73
CA THR A 424 -7.27 -9.54 -2.78
C THR A 424 -7.39 -10.99 -2.30
N GLU A 425 -6.26 -11.66 -2.15
CA GLU A 425 -6.09 -12.94 -1.46
C GLU A 425 -4.68 -13.00 -0.86
N GLN A 426 -4.42 -13.98 0.02
CA GLN A 426 -3.11 -14.30 0.59
C GLN A 426 -2.68 -15.70 0.12
N ALA A 427 -2.83 -15.99 -1.18
CA ALA A 427 -2.76 -17.35 -1.72
C ALA A 427 -1.37 -17.81 -2.16
N ASP A 428 -0.35 -16.94 -2.07
CA ASP A 428 0.97 -17.20 -2.65
C ASP A 428 2.05 -17.57 -1.60
N LEU A 429 1.70 -17.73 -0.30
CA LEU A 429 2.65 -18.03 0.76
C LEU A 429 3.39 -19.36 0.52
N LEU A 430 2.67 -20.45 0.26
CA LEU A 430 3.33 -21.75 0.00
C LEU A 430 4.13 -21.72 -1.32
N GLN A 431 3.71 -20.96 -2.31
CA GLN A 431 4.50 -20.75 -3.53
C GLN A 431 5.80 -19.99 -3.22
N ALA A 432 5.74 -18.94 -2.39
CA ALA A 432 6.93 -18.23 -1.93
C ALA A 432 7.86 -19.11 -1.10
N MET A 433 7.32 -20.00 -0.29
CA MET A 433 8.10 -20.92 0.54
C MET A 433 8.76 -22.05 -0.30
N TYR A 434 8.00 -22.70 -1.18
CA TYR A 434 8.39 -23.99 -1.78
C TYR A 434 8.29 -24.03 -3.32
N GLY A 435 7.86 -22.96 -3.97
CA GLY A 435 7.58 -22.94 -5.42
C GLY A 435 8.83 -22.85 -6.33
N ARG A 436 9.94 -23.46 -5.92
CA ARG A 436 11.20 -23.53 -6.70
C ARG A 436 11.72 -24.97 -6.78
N ASN A 437 12.57 -25.24 -7.77
CA ASN A 437 13.25 -26.52 -7.85
C ASN A 437 14.44 -26.59 -6.87
N GLY A 438 14.71 -27.78 -6.33
CA GLY A 438 15.78 -28.05 -5.38
C GLY A 438 15.54 -27.39 -4.00
N GLU A 439 16.54 -27.49 -3.14
CA GLU A 439 16.55 -26.87 -1.82
C GLU A 439 16.99 -25.40 -1.97
N ALA A 440 16.02 -24.50 -2.08
CA ALA A 440 16.24 -23.09 -2.34
C ALA A 440 15.51 -22.21 -1.32
N PRO A 441 15.95 -22.18 -0.06
CA PRO A 441 15.30 -21.42 1.00
C PRO A 441 15.45 -19.91 0.77
N VAL A 442 14.40 -19.16 1.11
CA VAL A 442 14.37 -17.71 0.99
C VAL A 442 13.63 -17.09 2.17
N PRO A 443 14.04 -15.92 2.67
CA PRO A 443 13.26 -15.17 3.62
C PRO A 443 11.93 -14.70 3.01
N VAL A 444 10.87 -14.74 3.85
CA VAL A 444 9.52 -14.29 3.46
C VAL A 444 9.00 -13.36 4.54
N ILE A 445 8.64 -12.14 4.14
CA ILE A 445 8.04 -11.14 5.04
C ILE A 445 6.75 -10.58 4.45
N ALA A 446 5.86 -10.08 5.32
CA ALA A 446 4.60 -9.48 4.92
C ALA A 446 4.33 -8.18 5.69
N PRO A 447 3.94 -7.07 5.03
CA PRO A 447 3.46 -5.87 5.69
C PRO A 447 2.06 -6.10 6.28
N SER A 448 1.73 -5.37 7.34
CA SER A 448 0.46 -5.47 8.07
C SER A 448 -0.59 -4.43 7.64
N THR A 449 -0.14 -3.26 7.18
CA THR A 449 -1.01 -2.14 6.79
C THR A 449 -0.44 -1.44 5.54
N PRO A 450 -1.22 -0.57 4.87
CA PRO A 450 -0.71 0.22 3.75
C PRO A 450 0.54 1.05 4.10
N ALA A 451 0.56 1.74 5.23
CA ALA A 451 1.71 2.53 5.68
C ALA A 451 2.92 1.65 6.00
N ASP A 452 2.67 0.47 6.57
CA ASP A 452 3.70 -0.49 6.93
C ASP A 452 4.45 -1.10 5.72
N CYS A 453 3.91 -0.99 4.52
CA CYS A 453 4.63 -1.35 3.29
C CYS A 453 5.95 -0.58 3.14
N PHE A 454 6.06 0.63 3.70
CA PHE A 454 7.30 1.41 3.74
C PHE A 454 8.38 0.72 4.59
N THR A 455 8.04 0.36 5.83
CA THR A 455 8.97 -0.29 6.75
C THR A 455 9.30 -1.73 6.33
N ALA A 456 8.33 -2.44 5.76
CA ALA A 456 8.56 -3.78 5.22
C ALA A 456 9.55 -3.76 4.03
N ALA A 457 9.54 -2.73 3.18
CA ALA A 457 10.52 -2.58 2.11
C ALA A 457 11.94 -2.36 2.64
N LEU A 458 12.10 -1.55 3.70
CA LEU A 458 13.39 -1.35 4.38
C LEU A 458 13.88 -2.66 5.03
N GLU A 459 13.00 -3.39 5.67
CA GLU A 459 13.34 -4.68 6.31
C GLU A 459 13.72 -5.74 5.27
N ALA A 460 12.99 -5.85 4.15
CA ALA A 460 13.37 -6.72 3.04
C ALA A 460 14.76 -6.38 2.50
N ALA A 461 15.07 -5.09 2.34
CA ALA A 461 16.38 -4.63 1.90
C ALA A 461 17.47 -4.94 2.94
N ARG A 462 17.20 -4.73 4.24
CA ARG A 462 18.13 -5.10 5.32
C ARG A 462 18.53 -6.57 5.23
N ILE A 463 17.53 -7.45 5.16
CA ILE A 463 17.78 -8.89 5.07
C ILE A 463 18.56 -9.24 3.80
N ALA A 464 18.10 -8.77 2.63
CA ALA A 464 18.75 -9.08 1.37
C ALA A 464 20.20 -8.61 1.34
N LEU A 465 20.46 -7.40 1.79
CA LEU A 465 21.78 -6.79 1.77
C LEU A 465 22.72 -7.36 2.85
N THR A 466 22.22 -7.70 4.02
CA THR A 466 23.04 -8.30 5.10
C THR A 466 23.43 -9.74 4.77
N TYR A 467 22.47 -10.54 4.36
CA TYR A 467 22.66 -12.00 4.21
C TYR A 467 22.97 -12.42 2.77
N ARG A 468 22.96 -11.50 1.79
CA ARG A 468 23.20 -11.79 0.36
C ARG A 468 22.28 -12.90 -0.16
N THR A 469 20.99 -12.68 -0.08
CA THR A 469 19.96 -13.65 -0.48
C THR A 469 18.77 -12.93 -1.11
N PRO A 470 18.04 -13.56 -2.03
CA PRO A 470 16.74 -13.03 -2.43
C PRO A 470 15.75 -13.04 -1.27
N VAL A 471 14.86 -12.05 -1.20
CA VAL A 471 13.83 -11.91 -0.16
C VAL A 471 12.48 -11.72 -0.82
N PHE A 472 11.47 -12.48 -0.38
CA PHE A 472 10.08 -12.22 -0.72
C PHE A 472 9.44 -11.20 0.22
N LEU A 473 8.75 -10.22 -0.37
CA LEU A 473 7.83 -9.33 0.33
C LEU A 473 6.43 -9.61 -0.21
N LEU A 474 5.57 -10.21 0.64
CA LEU A 474 4.20 -10.57 0.30
C LEU A 474 3.23 -9.48 0.76
N SER A 475 2.88 -8.56 -0.14
CA SER A 475 1.75 -7.67 0.00
C SER A 475 0.52 -8.29 -0.66
N ASP A 476 -0.61 -7.60 -0.70
CA ASP A 476 -1.81 -8.05 -1.41
C ASP A 476 -2.60 -6.89 -2.00
N GLY A 477 -3.64 -7.20 -2.77
CA GLY A 477 -4.45 -6.21 -3.47
C GLY A 477 -5.16 -5.21 -2.55
N TYR A 478 -5.51 -5.58 -1.33
CA TYR A 478 -6.10 -4.66 -0.35
C TYR A 478 -5.06 -3.67 0.17
N LEU A 479 -3.92 -4.14 0.67
CA LEU A 479 -2.85 -3.26 1.13
C LEU A 479 -2.35 -2.34 0.02
N ALA A 480 -2.16 -2.88 -1.19
CA ALA A 480 -1.62 -2.15 -2.32
C ALA A 480 -2.44 -0.92 -2.69
N ASN A 481 -3.77 -1.05 -2.69
CA ASN A 481 -4.69 -0.02 -3.15
C ASN A 481 -5.36 0.75 -2.00
N GLY A 482 -5.50 0.14 -0.83
CA GLY A 482 -6.00 0.79 0.38
C GLY A 482 -5.06 1.89 0.83
N SER A 483 -5.62 2.91 1.51
CA SER A 483 -4.84 4.02 2.05
C SER A 483 -5.22 4.35 3.48
N GLU A 484 -4.27 4.92 4.20
CA GLU A 484 -4.39 5.34 5.59
C GLU A 484 -3.46 6.53 5.87
N PRO A 485 -3.62 7.26 6.99
CA PRO A 485 -2.66 8.25 7.42
C PRO A 485 -1.31 7.61 7.77
N TRP A 486 -0.24 8.15 7.23
CA TRP A 486 1.13 7.70 7.47
C TRP A 486 1.96 8.84 8.02
N ARG A 487 2.60 8.61 9.17
CA ARG A 487 3.58 9.52 9.73
C ARG A 487 4.86 9.43 8.90
N VAL A 488 5.26 10.54 8.31
CA VAL A 488 6.53 10.62 7.57
C VAL A 488 7.67 10.48 8.56
N PRO A 489 8.55 9.47 8.43
CA PRO A 489 9.65 9.28 9.37
C PRO A 489 10.70 10.38 9.23
N GLU A 490 11.35 10.72 10.33
CA GLU A 490 12.55 11.54 10.30
C GLU A 490 13.73 10.73 9.74
N LEU A 491 14.66 11.38 9.04
CA LEU A 491 15.82 10.69 8.43
C LEU A 491 16.64 9.88 9.44
N GLY A 492 16.74 10.35 10.68
CA GLY A 492 17.46 9.67 11.76
C GLY A 492 16.76 8.44 12.32
N GLU A 493 15.48 8.21 11.97
CA GLU A 493 14.72 7.01 12.34
C GLU A 493 14.95 5.86 11.35
N LEU A 494 15.53 6.14 10.17
CA LEU A 494 15.77 5.14 9.14
C LEU A 494 17.00 4.28 9.47
N PRO A 495 16.97 2.97 9.19
CA PRO A 495 18.09 2.08 9.45
C PRO A 495 19.29 2.37 8.53
N ASP A 496 20.51 2.20 9.03
CA ASP A 496 21.72 2.19 8.21
C ASP A 496 21.81 0.86 7.44
N LEU A 497 21.74 0.93 6.12
CA LEU A 497 21.79 -0.23 5.23
C LEU A 497 23.04 -0.26 4.34
N ARG A 498 24.05 0.56 4.65
CA ARG A 498 25.27 0.65 3.87
C ARG A 498 25.96 -0.70 3.74
N VAL A 499 26.39 -0.99 2.53
CA VAL A 499 27.14 -2.22 2.21
C VAL A 499 28.57 -1.90 1.83
N GLN A 500 29.47 -2.81 2.20
CA GLN A 500 30.86 -2.75 1.76
C GLN A 500 31.08 -3.79 0.67
N PHE A 501 31.51 -3.33 -0.50
CA PHE A 501 31.98 -4.21 -1.54
C PHE A 501 33.41 -4.69 -1.25
N THR A 502 33.66 -5.95 -1.55
CA THR A 502 35.01 -6.50 -1.46
C THR A 502 35.92 -5.84 -2.51
N GLN A 503 37.06 -5.31 -2.07
CA GLN A 503 37.99 -4.56 -2.91
C GLN A 503 39.35 -5.25 -3.06
N VAL A 504 39.64 -6.24 -2.22
CA VAL A 504 40.94 -6.95 -2.17
C VAL A 504 40.71 -8.47 -2.07
N PRO A 505 41.69 -9.28 -2.52
CA PRO A 505 41.68 -10.73 -2.27
C PRO A 505 41.49 -11.06 -0.79
N ASN A 506 40.78 -12.13 -0.49
CA ASN A 506 40.39 -12.52 0.88
C ASN A 506 41.01 -13.85 1.33
N HIS A 507 41.88 -14.44 0.52
CA HIS A 507 42.54 -15.72 0.81
C HIS A 507 44.00 -15.67 0.35
N ARG A 508 44.87 -16.48 1.01
CA ARG A 508 46.24 -16.65 0.60
C ARG A 508 46.51 -18.13 0.38
N LEU A 509 47.01 -18.48 -0.78
CA LEU A 509 47.38 -19.84 -1.16
C LEU A 509 48.65 -20.26 -0.47
N ASP A 510 48.96 -21.56 -0.49
CA ASP A 510 50.16 -22.15 0.18
C ASP A 510 51.47 -21.62 -0.43
N ASP A 511 51.47 -21.23 -1.69
CA ASP A 511 52.62 -20.62 -2.38
C ASP A 511 52.78 -19.12 -2.09
N GLY A 512 51.90 -18.55 -1.23
CA GLY A 512 51.90 -17.14 -0.87
C GLY A 512 51.13 -16.24 -1.81
N THR A 513 50.54 -16.76 -2.90
CA THR A 513 49.73 -15.99 -3.84
C THR A 513 48.42 -15.55 -3.22
N GLU A 514 48.03 -14.28 -3.42
CA GLU A 514 46.73 -13.77 -3.01
C GLU A 514 45.63 -14.25 -3.99
N ALA A 515 44.50 -14.70 -3.46
CA ALA A 515 43.36 -15.21 -4.20
C ALA A 515 42.03 -14.65 -3.67
N PHE A 516 41.05 -14.51 -4.56
CA PHE A 516 39.68 -14.20 -4.16
C PHE A 516 38.85 -15.48 -4.11
N TRP A 517 38.35 -15.78 -2.91
CA TRP A 517 37.41 -16.87 -2.66
C TRP A 517 35.99 -16.33 -2.50
N PRO A 518 35.17 -16.41 -3.55
CA PRO A 518 33.85 -15.76 -3.58
C PRO A 518 32.81 -16.40 -2.64
N TYR A 519 33.07 -17.60 -2.11
CA TYR A 519 32.22 -18.32 -1.14
C TYR A 519 32.89 -18.47 0.24
N LYS A 520 33.97 -17.73 0.52
CA LYS A 520 34.52 -17.61 1.87
C LYS A 520 33.61 -16.69 2.67
N ARG A 521 32.59 -17.27 3.26
CA ARG A 521 31.48 -16.58 3.90
C ARG A 521 31.89 -15.90 5.21
N ASP A 522 31.17 -14.84 5.57
CA ASP A 522 31.19 -14.27 6.89
C ASP A 522 30.71 -15.29 7.93
N PRO A 523 31.41 -15.50 9.06
CA PRO A 523 31.08 -16.55 10.02
C PRO A 523 29.78 -16.29 10.82
N GLN A 524 29.31 -15.04 10.89
CA GLN A 524 28.10 -14.67 11.65
C GLN A 524 26.86 -14.70 10.78
N THR A 525 26.94 -14.10 9.58
CA THR A 525 25.78 -13.95 8.68
C THR A 525 25.72 -15.05 7.62
N LEU A 526 26.79 -15.83 7.44
CA LEU A 526 26.99 -16.76 6.32
C LEU A 526 26.84 -16.08 4.94
N ALA A 527 26.94 -14.75 4.89
CA ALA A 527 26.93 -14.00 3.66
C ALA A 527 28.24 -14.15 2.89
N ARG A 528 28.16 -14.35 1.58
CA ARG A 528 29.35 -14.35 0.73
C ARG A 528 29.87 -12.91 0.52
N PRO A 529 31.19 -12.73 0.26
CA PRO A 529 31.75 -11.45 -0.17
C PRO A 529 31.06 -10.97 -1.46
N TRP A 530 30.80 -9.68 -1.57
CA TRP A 530 30.21 -9.06 -2.75
C TRP A 530 31.23 -8.24 -3.50
N ALA A 531 31.78 -8.79 -4.58
CA ALA A 531 32.69 -8.10 -5.47
C ALA A 531 31.96 -7.63 -6.73
N VAL A 532 32.10 -6.37 -7.05
CA VAL A 532 31.47 -5.78 -8.24
C VAL A 532 32.31 -6.13 -9.48
N PRO A 533 31.70 -6.50 -10.61
CA PRO A 533 32.43 -6.77 -11.86
C PRO A 533 33.38 -5.63 -12.25
N GLY A 534 34.60 -5.99 -12.63
CA GLY A 534 35.67 -5.03 -12.98
C GLY A 534 36.58 -4.64 -11.82
N THR A 535 36.35 -5.14 -10.59
CA THR A 535 37.31 -4.98 -9.48
C THR A 535 38.54 -5.83 -9.77
N PRO A 536 39.75 -5.24 -9.95
CA PRO A 536 40.95 -5.98 -10.32
C PRO A 536 41.35 -7.05 -9.28
N GLY A 537 41.70 -8.26 -9.74
CA GLY A 537 42.11 -9.36 -8.87
C GLY A 537 40.98 -10.07 -8.15
N LEU A 538 39.71 -9.70 -8.43
CA LEU A 538 38.53 -10.35 -7.87
C LEU A 538 37.70 -11.06 -8.94
N GLU A 539 38.29 -11.36 -10.08
CA GLU A 539 37.66 -12.10 -11.17
C GLU A 539 37.25 -13.49 -10.65
N HIS A 540 35.99 -13.83 -10.81
CA HIS A 540 35.45 -15.10 -10.34
C HIS A 540 34.30 -15.59 -11.21
N ARG A 541 34.08 -16.90 -11.16
CA ARG A 541 32.97 -17.53 -11.88
C ARG A 541 31.66 -17.32 -11.15
N ILE A 542 30.60 -17.04 -11.92
CA ILE A 542 29.21 -17.09 -11.46
C ILE A 542 28.39 -17.99 -12.40
N GLY A 543 27.25 -18.45 -11.97
CA GLY A 543 26.30 -19.27 -12.74
C GLY A 543 25.56 -20.27 -11.85
N GLY A 544 24.57 -20.97 -12.41
CA GLY A 544 23.70 -21.89 -11.69
C GLY A 544 24.32 -23.26 -11.35
N ILE A 545 25.47 -23.63 -11.95
CA ILE A 545 26.15 -24.89 -11.63
C ILE A 545 26.72 -24.81 -10.20
N GLU A 546 26.63 -25.91 -9.44
CA GLU A 546 27.13 -25.96 -8.06
C GLU A 546 28.60 -25.59 -7.95
N LYS A 547 28.94 -24.83 -6.93
CA LYS A 547 30.28 -24.33 -6.65
C LYS A 547 30.85 -24.99 -5.42
N GLN A 548 32.16 -25.14 -5.43
CA GLN A 548 32.91 -25.54 -4.26
C GLN A 548 32.86 -24.46 -3.20
N ASP A 549 32.65 -24.86 -1.96
CA ASP A 549 32.74 -23.96 -0.82
C ASP A 549 34.08 -23.22 -0.79
N GLY A 550 34.08 -21.97 -0.39
CA GLY A 550 35.26 -21.11 -0.38
C GLY A 550 35.67 -20.66 -1.79
N THR A 551 36.19 -21.55 -2.62
CA THR A 551 36.86 -21.24 -3.89
C THR A 551 35.92 -20.76 -5.00
N GLY A 552 34.66 -21.24 -5.01
CA GLY A 552 33.70 -20.94 -6.08
C GLY A 552 33.97 -21.66 -7.40
N ASN A 553 34.88 -22.64 -7.44
CA ASN A 553 35.08 -23.49 -8.60
C ASN A 553 33.86 -24.39 -8.83
N ILE A 554 33.63 -24.85 -10.05
CA ILE A 554 32.60 -25.85 -10.31
C ILE A 554 32.95 -27.14 -9.53
N SER A 555 31.96 -27.69 -8.82
CA SER A 555 32.10 -28.91 -8.05
C SER A 555 30.97 -29.89 -8.38
N TYR A 556 31.33 -31.13 -8.57
CA TYR A 556 30.44 -32.29 -8.70
C TYR A 556 30.55 -33.26 -7.50
N ASP A 557 31.25 -32.81 -6.45
CA ASP A 557 31.40 -33.59 -5.24
C ASP A 557 30.09 -33.60 -4.45
N PRO A 558 29.52 -34.80 -4.14
CA PRO A 558 28.28 -34.89 -3.37
C PRO A 558 28.37 -34.32 -1.95
N ALA A 559 29.54 -34.45 -1.28
CA ALA A 559 29.73 -33.90 0.06
C ALA A 559 29.75 -32.38 0.04
N ASN A 560 30.35 -31.76 -0.98
CA ASN A 560 30.29 -30.32 -1.17
C ASN A 560 28.86 -29.84 -1.47
N HIS A 561 28.09 -30.59 -2.26
CA HIS A 561 26.69 -30.22 -2.53
C HIS A 561 25.86 -30.24 -1.23
N ASP A 562 25.94 -31.26 -0.41
CA ASP A 562 25.26 -31.30 0.90
C ASP A 562 25.67 -30.13 1.79
N LEU A 563 26.98 -29.84 1.87
CA LEU A 563 27.49 -28.68 2.61
C LEU A 563 26.89 -27.36 2.13
N MET A 564 26.86 -27.12 0.82
CA MET A 564 26.34 -25.87 0.23
C MET A 564 24.84 -25.71 0.47
N VAL A 565 24.05 -26.77 0.36
CA VAL A 565 22.62 -26.79 0.66
C VAL A 565 22.37 -26.44 2.14
N ARG A 566 23.04 -27.14 3.06
CA ARG A 566 22.89 -26.91 4.51
C ARG A 566 23.36 -25.50 4.91
N THR A 567 24.40 -24.98 4.30
CA THR A 567 24.91 -23.63 4.57
C THR A 567 23.91 -22.57 4.13
N ARG A 568 23.27 -22.74 2.97
CA ARG A 568 22.19 -21.84 2.52
C ARG A 568 20.98 -21.88 3.44
N GLN A 569 20.59 -23.08 3.93
CA GLN A 569 19.52 -23.20 4.92
C GLN A 569 19.91 -22.53 6.24
N ALA A 570 21.07 -22.85 6.79
CA ALA A 570 21.55 -22.26 8.05
C ALA A 570 21.66 -20.73 7.99
N LYS A 571 21.98 -20.16 6.80
CA LYS A 571 21.95 -18.71 6.58
C LYS A 571 20.57 -18.15 6.82
N ILE A 572 19.50 -18.78 6.27
CA ILE A 572 18.13 -18.32 6.43
C ILE A 572 17.67 -18.49 7.88
N ASP A 573 17.94 -19.64 8.49
CA ASP A 573 17.59 -19.93 9.89
C ASP A 573 18.27 -18.96 10.88
N GLY A 574 19.47 -18.49 10.54
CA GLY A 574 20.26 -17.54 11.33
C GLY A 574 19.93 -16.05 11.09
N ILE A 575 18.92 -15.73 10.29
CA ILE A 575 18.52 -14.33 10.12
C ILE A 575 17.94 -13.78 11.42
N ASP A 576 18.53 -12.69 11.92
CA ASP A 576 18.01 -12.00 13.08
C ASP A 576 16.69 -11.31 12.76
N VAL A 577 15.62 -11.77 13.40
CA VAL A 577 14.25 -11.23 13.29
C VAL A 577 13.69 -10.94 14.69
N PRO A 578 12.90 -9.86 14.84
CA PRO A 578 12.31 -9.50 16.12
C PRO A 578 11.40 -10.59 16.68
N ASP A 579 11.38 -10.72 18.00
CA ASP A 579 10.42 -11.55 18.72
C ASP A 579 8.97 -11.13 18.43
N VAL A 580 8.09 -12.12 18.30
CA VAL A 580 6.66 -11.87 18.22
C VAL A 580 6.10 -11.55 19.62
N VAL A 581 5.25 -10.52 19.68
CA VAL A 581 4.59 -10.12 20.93
C VAL A 581 3.11 -10.50 20.86
N ALA A 582 2.65 -11.26 21.84
CA ALA A 582 1.22 -11.49 22.00
C ALA A 582 0.60 -10.35 22.84
N ASP A 583 -0.43 -9.73 22.29
CA ASP A 583 -1.25 -8.74 22.97
C ASP A 583 -2.31 -9.49 23.81
N ASP A 584 -2.03 -9.65 25.09
CA ASP A 584 -2.87 -10.30 26.11
C ASP A 584 -2.86 -9.43 27.37
N PRO A 585 -3.69 -8.36 27.40
CA PRO A 585 -3.57 -7.30 28.41
C PRO A 585 -3.76 -7.74 29.87
N ASP A 586 -4.54 -8.80 30.13
CA ASP A 586 -4.82 -9.30 31.47
C ASP A 586 -4.19 -10.68 31.76
N GLY A 587 -3.51 -11.26 30.77
CA GLY A 587 -2.82 -12.56 30.91
C GLY A 587 -3.75 -13.74 31.16
N ARG A 588 -5.06 -13.62 30.83
CA ARG A 588 -6.08 -14.64 31.09
C ARG A 588 -6.60 -15.34 29.85
N ALA A 589 -6.12 -14.95 28.67
CA ALA A 589 -6.55 -15.56 27.44
C ALA A 589 -6.11 -17.01 27.33
N THR A 590 -7.04 -17.89 26.97
CA THR A 590 -6.76 -19.29 26.59
C THR A 590 -6.69 -19.46 25.09
N THR A 591 -7.21 -18.51 24.33
CA THR A 591 -7.23 -18.50 22.87
C THR A 591 -6.34 -17.38 22.33
N LEU A 592 -5.44 -17.74 21.40
CA LEU A 592 -4.63 -16.81 20.59
C LEU A 592 -5.16 -16.74 19.18
N VAL A 593 -5.36 -15.52 18.67
CA VAL A 593 -5.59 -15.27 17.24
C VAL A 593 -4.27 -14.82 16.61
N LEU A 594 -3.74 -15.62 15.70
CA LEU A 594 -2.48 -15.36 15.01
C LEU A 594 -2.76 -14.88 13.58
N GLY A 595 -2.45 -13.63 13.28
CA GLY A 595 -2.59 -13.03 11.94
C GLY A 595 -1.27 -12.84 11.21
N TRP A 596 -1.36 -12.56 9.90
CA TRP A 596 -0.25 -12.10 9.07
C TRP A 596 -0.76 -11.23 7.92
N GLY A 597 0.11 -10.42 7.33
CA GLY A 597 -0.27 -9.58 6.19
C GLY A 597 -1.46 -8.69 6.49
N SER A 598 -2.34 -8.50 5.53
CA SER A 598 -3.50 -7.61 5.61
C SER A 598 -4.60 -8.05 6.58
N THR A 599 -4.49 -9.22 7.20
CA THR A 599 -5.44 -9.64 8.25
C THR A 599 -5.27 -8.86 9.57
N TYR A 600 -4.19 -8.07 9.72
CA TYR A 600 -3.92 -7.28 10.93
C TYR A 600 -5.12 -6.43 11.36
N GLY A 601 -5.61 -5.57 10.47
CA GLY A 601 -6.71 -4.65 10.78
C GLY A 601 -7.99 -5.39 11.20
N PRO A 602 -8.53 -6.30 10.37
CA PRO A 602 -9.73 -7.09 10.72
C PRO A 602 -9.59 -7.92 12.00
N VAL A 603 -8.44 -8.59 12.22
CA VAL A 603 -8.19 -9.36 13.43
C VAL A 603 -8.19 -8.46 14.65
N THR A 604 -7.44 -7.36 14.62
CA THR A 604 -7.36 -6.43 15.75
C THR A 604 -8.72 -5.80 16.05
N ALA A 605 -9.51 -5.43 15.04
CA ALA A 605 -10.84 -4.89 15.21
C ALA A 605 -11.80 -5.94 15.82
N ALA A 606 -11.75 -7.19 15.37
CA ALA A 606 -12.55 -8.28 15.91
C ALA A 606 -12.18 -8.59 17.36
N VAL A 607 -10.89 -8.69 17.69
CA VAL A 607 -10.39 -8.92 19.05
C VAL A 607 -10.78 -7.78 19.99
N ARG A 608 -10.61 -6.51 19.58
CA ARG A 608 -11.06 -5.34 20.37
C ARG A 608 -12.57 -5.40 20.67
N ARG A 609 -13.38 -5.87 19.69
CA ARG A 609 -14.82 -6.03 19.87
C ARG A 609 -15.14 -7.13 20.90
N LEU A 610 -14.53 -8.32 20.76
CA LEU A 610 -14.71 -9.43 21.70
C LEU A 610 -14.29 -9.07 23.13
N ARG A 611 -13.18 -8.35 23.29
CA ARG A 611 -12.73 -7.87 24.61
C ARG A 611 -13.71 -6.88 25.23
N ARG A 612 -14.32 -5.98 24.45
CA ARG A 612 -15.41 -5.09 24.95
C ARG A 612 -16.63 -5.87 25.39
N ASP A 613 -16.89 -7.02 24.76
CA ASP A 613 -17.96 -7.95 25.16
C ASP A 613 -17.57 -8.87 26.34
N GLY A 614 -16.41 -8.64 26.97
CA GLY A 614 -15.93 -9.35 28.14
C GLY A 614 -15.18 -10.66 27.88
N GLN A 615 -14.83 -10.95 26.60
CA GLN A 615 -14.05 -12.14 26.26
C GLN A 615 -12.55 -11.92 26.54
N HIS A 616 -11.88 -12.95 27.10
CA HIS A 616 -10.43 -13.00 27.27
C HIS A 616 -9.80 -13.68 26.05
N ILE A 617 -9.29 -12.89 25.12
CA ILE A 617 -8.72 -13.36 23.86
C ILE A 617 -7.43 -12.60 23.56
N ALA A 618 -6.37 -13.32 23.20
CA ALA A 618 -5.09 -12.76 22.81
C ALA A 618 -4.97 -12.65 21.29
N GLN A 619 -4.12 -11.74 20.83
CA GLN A 619 -3.74 -11.67 19.44
C GLN A 619 -2.23 -11.54 19.26
N ALA A 620 -1.70 -12.08 18.16
CA ALA A 620 -0.36 -11.82 17.69
C ALA A 620 -0.36 -11.66 16.16
N HIS A 621 0.66 -10.98 15.63
CA HIS A 621 0.76 -10.75 14.20
C HIS A 621 2.18 -11.01 13.71
N LEU A 622 2.32 -11.81 12.64
CA LEU A 622 3.60 -12.18 12.05
C LEU A 622 3.94 -11.26 10.88
N ARG A 623 5.08 -10.59 10.97
CA ARG A 623 5.76 -9.94 9.84
C ARG A 623 6.67 -10.93 9.12
N HIS A 624 7.46 -11.68 9.86
CA HIS A 624 8.43 -12.65 9.34
C HIS A 624 7.77 -14.04 9.31
N LEU A 625 7.66 -14.59 8.11
CA LEU A 625 7.05 -15.88 7.82
C LEU A 625 8.11 -16.96 7.52
N ASN A 626 9.31 -16.53 7.15
CA ASN A 626 10.52 -17.35 7.04
C ASN A 626 11.78 -16.47 7.17
N PRO A 627 12.66 -16.68 8.18
CA PRO A 627 12.39 -17.57 9.32
C PRO A 627 11.27 -17.02 10.20
N PHE A 628 10.64 -17.89 10.96
CA PHE A 628 9.74 -17.45 12.03
C PHE A 628 10.54 -16.81 13.17
N PRO A 629 9.92 -15.90 13.94
CA PRO A 629 10.49 -15.40 15.19
C PRO A 629 10.87 -16.56 16.13
N SER A 630 12.07 -16.50 16.72
CA SER A 630 12.62 -17.60 17.55
C SER A 630 11.74 -17.96 18.74
N ASN A 631 10.99 -17.00 19.28
CA ASN A 631 10.09 -17.17 20.41
C ASN A 631 8.69 -17.68 20.03
N LEU A 632 8.37 -17.84 18.72
CA LEU A 632 7.00 -18.14 18.27
C LEU A 632 6.47 -19.43 18.90
N GLY A 633 7.26 -20.51 18.91
CA GLY A 633 6.85 -21.77 19.53
C GLY A 633 6.49 -21.62 21.01
N ALA A 634 7.28 -20.83 21.76
CA ALA A 634 7.00 -20.54 23.17
C ALA A 634 5.76 -19.67 23.35
N VAL A 635 5.47 -18.76 22.41
CA VAL A 635 4.24 -17.96 22.42
C VAL A 635 3.02 -18.85 22.18
N LEU A 636 3.06 -19.69 21.14
CA LEU A 636 1.96 -20.60 20.78
C LEU A 636 1.63 -21.56 21.93
N GLY A 637 2.66 -22.12 22.60
CA GLY A 637 2.51 -23.07 23.69
C GLY A 637 1.90 -22.52 24.99
N ARG A 638 1.66 -21.20 25.07
CA ARG A 638 0.98 -20.59 26.22
C ARG A 638 -0.55 -20.65 26.15
N TYR A 639 -1.09 -20.93 24.96
CA TYR A 639 -2.53 -20.90 24.71
C TYR A 639 -3.05 -22.31 24.43
N GLU A 640 -4.23 -22.62 24.93
CA GLU A 640 -4.93 -23.89 24.71
C GLU A 640 -5.41 -24.00 23.26
N ARG A 641 -5.74 -22.88 22.66
CA ARG A 641 -6.26 -22.79 21.29
C ARG A 641 -5.53 -21.71 20.49
N VAL A 642 -5.15 -22.03 19.27
CA VAL A 642 -4.59 -21.09 18.31
C VAL A 642 -5.49 -21.05 17.07
N ILE A 643 -6.00 -19.86 16.72
CA ILE A 643 -6.85 -19.66 15.54
C ILE A 643 -6.09 -18.77 14.55
N ILE A 644 -6.01 -19.18 13.28
CA ILE A 644 -5.30 -18.45 12.23
C ILE A 644 -6.29 -18.04 11.13
N PRO A 645 -6.74 -16.78 11.12
CA PRO A 645 -7.55 -16.23 10.04
C PRO A 645 -6.69 -15.93 8.81
N GLU A 646 -7.06 -16.49 7.64
CA GLU A 646 -6.31 -16.35 6.40
C GLU A 646 -7.23 -16.14 5.19
N MET A 647 -6.83 -15.28 4.26
CA MET A 647 -7.51 -15.13 2.96
C MET A 647 -6.96 -16.15 1.95
N ASN A 648 -6.85 -17.40 2.40
CA ASN A 648 -6.48 -18.61 1.65
C ASN A 648 -7.05 -19.84 2.37
N LEU A 649 -6.68 -21.05 1.99
CA LEU A 649 -7.17 -22.31 2.59
C LEU A 649 -6.27 -22.85 3.71
N GLY A 650 -5.66 -21.98 4.55
CA GLY A 650 -4.87 -22.38 5.73
C GLY A 650 -3.40 -22.63 5.42
N GLN A 651 -2.77 -21.77 4.62
CA GLN A 651 -1.36 -21.93 4.24
C GLN A 651 -0.43 -21.68 5.43
N LEU A 652 -0.62 -20.60 6.22
CA LEU A 652 0.17 -20.36 7.43
C LEU A 652 -0.14 -21.43 8.50
N ALA A 653 -1.42 -21.79 8.67
CA ALA A 653 -1.79 -22.83 9.63
C ALA A 653 -1.06 -24.15 9.33
N THR A 654 -0.90 -24.50 8.05
CA THR A 654 -0.11 -25.68 7.62
C THR A 654 1.35 -25.57 8.04
N LEU A 655 1.98 -24.41 7.84
CA LEU A 655 3.37 -24.17 8.22
C LEU A 655 3.56 -24.22 9.75
N VAL A 656 2.67 -23.56 10.50
CA VAL A 656 2.70 -23.54 11.98
C VAL A 656 2.53 -24.94 12.56
N ARG A 657 1.60 -25.73 12.02
CA ARG A 657 1.42 -27.13 12.42
C ARG A 657 2.66 -27.98 12.17
N ALA A 658 3.27 -27.81 10.99
CA ALA A 658 4.45 -28.59 10.61
C ALA A 658 5.67 -28.25 11.48
N GLU A 659 5.89 -26.98 11.76
CA GLU A 659 7.09 -26.51 12.47
C GLU A 659 6.98 -26.70 14.00
N PHE A 660 5.82 -26.41 14.59
CA PHE A 660 5.66 -26.35 16.04
C PHE A 660 4.83 -27.49 16.62
N LEU A 661 4.23 -28.36 15.80
CA LEU A 661 3.35 -29.47 16.21
C LEU A 661 2.15 -28.99 17.06
N VAL A 662 1.69 -27.76 16.81
CA VAL A 662 0.53 -27.15 17.48
C VAL A 662 -0.71 -27.42 16.65
N ASP A 663 -1.82 -27.79 17.29
CA ASP A 663 -3.12 -27.93 16.61
C ASP A 663 -3.74 -26.53 16.37
N ALA A 664 -3.23 -25.85 15.36
CA ALA A 664 -3.73 -24.55 14.96
C ALA A 664 -4.99 -24.67 14.09
N HIS A 665 -6.06 -23.98 14.46
CA HIS A 665 -7.32 -23.97 13.73
C HIS A 665 -7.31 -22.89 12.64
N SER A 666 -7.68 -23.24 11.40
CA SER A 666 -7.79 -22.29 10.32
C SER A 666 -9.20 -21.67 10.27
N TYR A 667 -9.28 -20.36 10.19
CA TYR A 667 -10.48 -19.66 9.72
C TYR A 667 -10.22 -19.07 8.34
N THR A 668 -10.87 -19.60 7.30
CA THR A 668 -10.49 -19.34 5.91
C THR A 668 -11.58 -18.57 5.16
N GLN A 669 -11.16 -17.61 4.33
CA GLN A 669 -12.01 -16.89 3.40
C GLN A 669 -11.30 -16.76 2.05
N VAL A 670 -11.96 -17.18 0.96
CA VAL A 670 -11.42 -17.12 -0.42
C VAL A 670 -12.50 -16.53 -1.33
N ASN A 671 -12.75 -15.23 -1.18
CA ASN A 671 -13.81 -14.53 -1.92
C ASN A 671 -13.32 -13.22 -2.57
N GLY A 672 -12.03 -12.96 -2.53
CA GLY A 672 -11.41 -11.78 -3.13
C GLY A 672 -11.67 -10.47 -2.39
N MET A 673 -12.09 -10.53 -1.13
CA MET A 673 -12.38 -9.37 -0.27
C MET A 673 -11.67 -9.53 1.09
N PRO A 674 -11.27 -8.43 1.74
CA PRO A 674 -10.78 -8.49 3.12
C PRO A 674 -11.88 -8.98 4.09
N PHE A 675 -11.46 -9.53 5.23
CA PHE A 675 -12.39 -9.92 6.29
C PHE A 675 -13.22 -8.72 6.76
N LYS A 676 -14.50 -8.96 7.03
CA LYS A 676 -15.36 -8.06 7.81
C LYS A 676 -15.12 -8.34 9.30
N ALA A 677 -14.79 -7.30 10.07
CA ALA A 677 -14.45 -7.45 11.49
C ALA A 677 -15.58 -8.04 12.33
N GLU A 678 -16.84 -7.73 12.00
CA GLU A 678 -18.02 -8.27 12.68
C GLU A 678 -18.20 -9.77 12.46
N GLN A 679 -18.07 -10.21 11.18
CA GLN A 679 -18.17 -11.63 10.83
C GLN A 679 -17.04 -12.43 11.47
N LEU A 680 -15.81 -11.87 11.43
CA LEU A 680 -14.67 -12.49 12.07
C LEU A 680 -14.85 -12.58 13.60
N ALA A 681 -15.34 -11.55 14.26
CA ALA A 681 -15.60 -11.57 15.69
C ALA A 681 -16.63 -12.66 16.06
N THR A 682 -17.70 -12.80 15.27
CA THR A 682 -18.71 -13.86 15.48
C THR A 682 -18.09 -15.24 15.36
N ALA A 683 -17.31 -15.49 14.30
CA ALA A 683 -16.65 -16.76 14.08
C ALA A 683 -15.61 -17.10 15.16
N LEU A 684 -14.81 -16.11 15.58
CA LEU A 684 -13.85 -16.28 16.66
C LEU A 684 -14.52 -16.59 18.00
N LYS A 685 -15.67 -15.97 18.28
CA LYS A 685 -16.48 -16.25 19.48
C LYS A 685 -17.00 -17.69 19.46
N GLU A 686 -17.58 -18.13 18.35
CA GLU A 686 -18.07 -19.50 18.18
C GLU A 686 -16.93 -20.50 18.37
N ALA A 687 -15.80 -20.29 17.64
CA ALA A 687 -14.62 -21.18 17.73
C ALA A 687 -13.96 -21.19 19.13
N SER A 688 -14.11 -20.16 19.96
CA SER A 688 -13.60 -20.13 21.34
C SER A 688 -14.52 -20.80 22.35
N LEU A 689 -15.77 -21.09 21.99
CA LEU A 689 -16.77 -21.73 22.85
C LEU A 689 -16.97 -23.22 22.55
N ASP A 690 -16.49 -23.73 21.42
CA ASP A 690 -16.56 -25.14 21.05
C ASP A 690 -15.56 -25.96 21.86
N ASP A 691 -16.01 -26.48 23.02
CA ASP A 691 -15.40 -27.56 23.83
C ASP A 691 -16.35 -28.76 23.89
#